data_c6ba9c503380c8310c9d44ce21b55f27
#
_entry.id   c6ba9c503380c8310c9d44ce21b55f27
#
_cell.length_a   1.000
_cell.length_b   1.000
_cell.length_c   1.000
_cell.angle_alpha   90.00
_cell.angle_beta   90.00
_cell.angle_gamma   90.00
#
_symmetry.space_group_name_H-M   'P 1'
#
loop_
_entity.id
_entity.type
_entity.pdbx_description
1 polymer ?
#
loop_
_entity_poly.entity_id
_entity_poly.type
_entity_poly.pdbx_seq_one_letter_code
_entity_poly.pdbx_strand_id
1 'polypeptide(L)'
;MKCHLILNCLTLRLLTKIAHIAFFWFHMNCPSSTCAWHKICPISQHKPTKLTDLFGALVLLSPFAVFAQDVSVGSPAESSGSPQTSVIQRVEIVARQGSTELRRAASFAKQIYGREELDRYGDTNALDVMRRLPGVNVDTDGPRMRGLGAGYTQILINGDPAPPGFNLDQLSPSQIERIEVIKASTAEQSSQAVAGSINVILKEVTRRSLSNLRLGLRTGKDRPLGNVNYSITESVGPFNMSLPISLFEWHRQVRNLVDRKMAGSDGQPALSEQLGTGTSQGWGYNVAPRFNFKVSDEQTIALATFFQKGYWNYRTDYVNQAVSGNPVFDDDAIQGGYWENRRGNLTWINRFSEDQRIEIKAGVQQSRSAFDLRNLRAGATQLLTAGNNQDDAVTQAGKYSQLLGSAHTFTAGWDLENRERLEKRTTTNGAGIALLSSFEGQAFEAQMRRQAYYIQDEWEISPQWQLNLGLRNERISSESKNAAVPVANVSSVLSPLAHLTYKFDPKSRDMVRASLTRSYKAAGLNALLARPVINSAYTNINQTNTYLAPDRIGNAALSPELATGLDIAYENYLSNDGIFSVGIFHRNLTNVVRNLTELRNVSWATAPRWITQPQNFSDAVTRGLEFELRGRASDLMPQLLGHAKGLNLRSSLSFYRSSIAALPGPDNRLDGQQPWSSNLGFDQRISGLPLSVGGNLSITPGYDTRQSAEQMFKRSTTKSIDLFAMMPLSPTMSLRAAASAGVQQFGPPNGNTLSLLSNGDYVRTDRYAKPQLNITLDMRL
;
A
#
# COMPACT_ATOMS: atom_id res chain seq x y z
N MET A 1 11.32 -45.00 7.09
CA MET A 1 11.84 -44.62 8.42
C MET A 1 13.03 -43.65 8.41
N LYS A 2 13.97 -43.72 7.45
CA LYS A 2 15.11 -42.76 7.44
C LYS A 2 14.76 -41.30 7.06
N CYS A 3 13.75 -41.07 6.24
CA CYS A 3 13.31 -39.68 5.91
C CYS A 3 12.63 -38.94 7.07
N HIS A 4 11.91 -39.64 7.95
CA HIS A 4 11.25 -39.01 9.10
C HIS A 4 12.24 -38.53 10.16
N LEU A 5 13.38 -39.21 10.31
CA LEU A 5 14.43 -38.78 11.25
C LEU A 5 15.19 -37.53 10.74
N ILE A 6 15.39 -37.42 9.43
CA ILE A 6 16.10 -36.29 8.83
C ILE A 6 15.24 -35.02 8.87
N LEU A 7 13.94 -35.12 8.59
CA LEU A 7 13.03 -34.00 8.66
C LEU A 7 12.85 -33.44 10.08
N ASN A 8 12.72 -34.34 11.07
CA ASN A 8 12.66 -33.99 12.48
C ASN A 8 13.99 -33.41 13.01
N CYS A 9 15.12 -33.88 12.52
CA CYS A 9 16.44 -33.38 12.91
C CYS A 9 16.74 -31.99 12.30
N LEU A 10 16.30 -31.75 11.05
CA LEU A 10 16.43 -30.45 10.38
C LEU A 10 15.49 -29.38 10.99
N THR A 11 14.24 -29.74 11.26
CA THR A 11 13.28 -28.82 11.93
C THR A 11 13.71 -28.51 13.36
N LEU A 12 14.20 -29.47 14.13
CA LEU A 12 14.69 -29.25 15.48
C LEU A 12 15.97 -28.39 15.50
N ARG A 13 16.92 -28.60 14.57
CA ARG A 13 18.11 -27.77 14.43
C ARG A 13 17.80 -26.35 13.95
N LEU A 14 16.78 -26.17 13.10
CA LEU A 14 16.34 -24.85 12.63
C LEU A 14 15.64 -24.09 13.77
N LEU A 15 14.76 -24.75 14.52
CA LEU A 15 14.05 -24.19 15.66
C LEU A 15 15.00 -23.81 16.80
N THR A 16 16.02 -24.62 17.08
CA THR A 16 17.05 -24.28 18.08
C THR A 16 17.89 -23.09 17.63
N LYS A 17 18.26 -22.97 16.36
CA LYS A 17 19.01 -21.81 15.86
C LYS A 17 18.17 -20.53 15.88
N ILE A 18 16.89 -20.59 15.52
CA ILE A 18 15.97 -19.44 15.58
C ILE A 18 15.73 -19.02 17.03
N ALA A 19 15.54 -19.99 17.94
CA ALA A 19 15.37 -19.73 19.36
C ALA A 19 16.65 -19.12 19.99
N HIS A 20 17.85 -19.55 19.58
CA HIS A 20 19.11 -18.94 20.01
C HIS A 20 19.30 -17.51 19.51
N ILE A 21 18.95 -17.25 18.24
CA ILE A 21 19.01 -15.88 17.67
C ILE A 21 18.00 -14.96 18.36
N ALA A 22 16.77 -15.42 18.59
CA ALA A 22 15.75 -14.67 19.30
C ALA A 22 16.13 -14.45 20.77
N PHE A 23 16.70 -15.46 21.44
CA PHE A 23 17.17 -15.37 22.84
C PHE A 23 18.38 -14.44 22.98
N PHE A 24 19.33 -14.49 22.05
CA PHE A 24 20.50 -13.59 22.03
C PHE A 24 20.10 -12.15 21.76
N TRP A 25 19.15 -11.92 20.84
CA TRP A 25 18.60 -10.61 20.54
C TRP A 25 17.81 -10.02 21.71
N PHE A 26 17.04 -10.85 22.39
CA PHE A 26 16.25 -10.45 23.57
C PHE A 26 17.16 -10.10 24.78
N HIS A 27 18.26 -10.83 24.99
CA HIS A 27 19.21 -10.56 26.06
C HIS A 27 20.12 -9.34 25.79
N MET A 28 20.48 -9.08 24.55
CA MET A 28 21.26 -7.88 24.19
C MET A 28 20.46 -6.57 24.27
N ASN A 29 19.13 -6.62 24.22
CA ASN A 29 18.28 -5.44 24.12
C ASN A 29 17.42 -5.15 25.37
N CYS A 30 17.59 -5.89 26.46
CA CYS A 30 16.88 -5.66 27.72
C CYS A 30 17.85 -5.09 28.76
N PRO A 31 17.95 -3.76 28.94
CA PRO A 31 18.69 -3.20 30.07
C PRO A 31 17.95 -3.54 31.38
N SER A 32 18.66 -4.02 32.36
CA SER A 32 18.18 -4.51 33.67
C SER A 32 17.47 -3.46 34.53
N SER A 33 17.18 -2.25 34.01
CA SER A 33 16.57 -1.15 34.81
C SER A 33 15.15 -0.74 34.33
N THR A 34 14.52 -1.41 33.36
CA THR A 34 13.19 -1.03 32.83
C THR A 34 12.13 -2.11 32.89
N CYS A 35 12.28 -3.15 33.69
CA CYS A 35 11.21 -4.11 33.99
C CYS A 35 10.08 -3.56 34.91
N ALA A 36 9.87 -2.24 34.97
CA ALA A 36 8.79 -1.61 35.74
C ALA A 36 7.44 -1.49 34.99
N TRP A 37 7.19 -2.37 34.02
CA TRP A 37 5.95 -2.35 33.21
C TRP A 37 4.71 -2.93 33.91
N HIS A 38 4.86 -3.49 35.13
CA HIS A 38 3.74 -4.11 35.83
C HIS A 38 2.83 -3.17 36.62
N LYS A 39 3.11 -1.86 36.66
CA LYS A 39 2.33 -0.92 37.49
C LYS A 39 1.50 0.13 36.77
N ILE A 40 1.46 0.16 35.42
CA ILE A 40 0.76 1.23 34.66
C ILE A 40 -0.35 0.69 33.73
N CYS A 41 -0.65 -0.58 33.74
CA CYS A 41 -1.74 -1.10 32.90
C CYS A 41 -2.72 -1.94 33.72
N PRO A 42 -3.81 -1.36 34.25
CA PRO A 42 -4.93 -2.14 34.76
C PRO A 42 -5.92 -2.42 33.61
N ILE A 43 -5.54 -3.21 32.62
CA ILE A 43 -6.49 -3.68 31.60
C ILE A 43 -6.31 -5.18 31.44
N SER A 44 -7.41 -5.84 31.86
CA SER A 44 -7.81 -7.23 31.63
C SER A 44 -6.70 -8.29 31.71
N GLN A 45 -6.89 -9.20 32.62
CA GLN A 45 -6.16 -10.44 32.77
C GLN A 45 -6.26 -11.33 31.51
N HIS A 46 -5.56 -10.95 30.44
CA HIS A 46 -5.10 -11.92 29.48
C HIS A 46 -3.64 -12.22 29.79
N LYS A 47 -3.42 -13.37 30.44
CA LYS A 47 -2.10 -13.95 30.62
C LYS A 47 -1.34 -13.88 29.29
N PRO A 48 -0.06 -13.45 29.27
CA PRO A 48 0.75 -13.58 28.08
C PRO A 48 0.80 -15.07 27.71
N THR A 49 0.25 -15.40 26.56
CA THR A 49 0.38 -16.73 25.96
C THR A 49 1.88 -17.00 25.86
N LYS A 50 2.33 -18.04 26.54
CA LYS A 50 3.74 -18.44 26.49
C LYS A 50 4.07 -18.77 25.05
N LEU A 51 5.29 -18.48 24.63
CA LEU A 51 5.83 -18.83 23.29
C LEU A 51 5.54 -20.30 22.88
N THR A 52 5.27 -21.16 23.85
CA THR A 52 4.82 -22.54 23.70
C THR A 52 3.48 -22.70 22.97
N ASP A 53 2.56 -21.72 23.03
CA ASP A 53 1.25 -21.84 22.38
C ASP A 53 1.32 -21.51 20.87
N LEU A 54 2.34 -20.76 20.44
CA LEU A 54 2.61 -20.53 19.01
C LEU A 54 3.18 -21.79 18.33
N PHE A 55 3.88 -22.65 19.08
CA PHE A 55 4.41 -23.91 18.60
C PHE A 55 3.37 -25.02 18.49
N GLY A 56 2.33 -25.00 19.32
CA GLY A 56 1.22 -25.95 19.29
C GLY A 56 0.38 -25.88 18.02
N ALA A 57 0.21 -24.69 17.44
CA ALA A 57 -0.56 -24.50 16.20
C ALA A 57 0.17 -24.97 14.93
N LEU A 58 1.51 -25.08 14.97
CA LEU A 58 2.32 -25.53 13.82
C LEU A 58 2.42 -27.08 13.77
N VAL A 59 2.16 -27.76 14.88
CA VAL A 59 2.30 -29.25 14.99
C VAL A 59 1.01 -29.98 14.60
N LEU A 60 -0.14 -29.30 14.53
CA LEU A 60 -1.44 -29.91 14.18
C LEU A 60 -1.70 -30.05 12.66
N LEU A 61 -0.75 -29.73 11.79
CA LEU A 61 -0.86 -29.87 10.33
C LEU A 61 -0.17 -31.12 9.74
N SER A 62 -0.10 -32.19 10.48
CA SER A 62 0.20 -33.51 9.89
C SER A 62 -0.77 -34.54 10.46
N PRO A 63 -1.47 -35.38 9.66
CA PRO A 63 -0.86 -36.30 8.71
C PRO A 63 -1.67 -36.51 7.40
N PHE A 64 -1.01 -36.53 6.27
CA PHE A 64 -1.43 -37.39 5.16
C PHE A 64 -0.23 -38.21 4.68
N ALA A 65 -0.24 -39.48 5.01
CA ALA A 65 0.67 -40.45 4.44
C ALA A 65 0.09 -40.88 3.09
N VAL A 66 0.80 -40.60 1.99
CA VAL A 66 0.52 -41.15 0.68
C VAL A 66 1.63 -42.16 0.34
N PHE A 67 1.24 -43.38 0.02
CA PHE A 67 2.10 -44.44 -0.47
C PHE A 67 2.64 -44.05 -1.86
N ALA A 68 3.96 -44.02 -2.02
CA ALA A 68 4.62 -43.93 -3.31
C ALA A 68 5.06 -45.34 -3.76
N GLN A 69 4.58 -45.76 -4.91
CA GLN A 69 5.14 -46.89 -5.64
C GLN A 69 6.18 -46.39 -6.63
N ASP A 70 7.34 -47.04 -6.66
CA ASP A 70 8.42 -46.79 -7.60
C ASP A 70 8.02 -47.20 -9.01
N VAL A 71 8.08 -46.27 -9.94
CA VAL A 71 8.05 -46.56 -11.38
C VAL A 71 9.30 -45.98 -12.01
N SER A 72 10.11 -46.86 -12.60
CA SER A 72 11.29 -46.54 -13.37
C SER A 72 10.89 -45.96 -14.74
N VAL A 73 11.40 -44.80 -15.09
CA VAL A 73 11.16 -44.16 -16.40
C VAL A 73 12.44 -44.08 -17.20
N GLY A 74 12.39 -44.66 -18.40
CA GLY A 74 13.44 -44.59 -19.42
C GLY A 74 13.45 -43.23 -20.13
N SER A 75 14.62 -42.80 -20.56
CA SER A 75 14.88 -41.57 -21.29
C SER A 75 14.27 -41.58 -22.69
N PRO A 76 13.63 -40.49 -23.17
CA PRO A 76 13.29 -40.32 -24.57
C PRO A 76 14.29 -39.46 -25.32
N ALA A 77 14.45 -39.79 -26.60
CA ALA A 77 15.33 -39.17 -27.58
C ALA A 77 14.92 -37.78 -27.99
N GLU A 78 15.90 -36.95 -28.34
CA GLU A 78 15.73 -35.62 -28.88
C GLU A 78 15.09 -35.64 -30.28
N SER A 79 14.05 -34.86 -30.48
CA SER A 79 13.53 -34.49 -31.81
C SER A 79 13.59 -32.96 -31.97
N SER A 80 14.34 -32.53 -32.97
CA SER A 80 14.49 -31.15 -33.39
C SER A 80 13.25 -30.69 -34.17
N GLY A 81 12.39 -29.89 -33.52
CA GLY A 81 11.31 -29.14 -34.13
C GLY A 81 11.26 -27.73 -33.58
N SER A 82 11.24 -26.72 -34.46
CA SER A 82 11.11 -25.31 -34.06
C SER A 82 9.83 -25.07 -33.27
N PRO A 83 9.84 -24.48 -32.08
CA PRO A 83 8.62 -24.29 -31.33
C PRO A 83 7.87 -23.05 -31.76
N GLN A 84 6.71 -23.19 -32.34
CA GLN A 84 5.66 -22.17 -32.29
C GLN A 84 5.19 -22.07 -30.84
N THR A 85 5.60 -21.02 -30.13
CA THR A 85 5.27 -20.81 -28.72
C THR A 85 3.84 -20.30 -28.59
N SER A 86 2.91 -21.12 -28.09
CA SER A 86 1.55 -20.70 -27.80
C SER A 86 1.52 -19.59 -26.72
N VAL A 87 0.52 -18.70 -26.77
CA VAL A 87 0.36 -17.56 -25.84
C VAL A 87 0.25 -18.03 -24.38
N ILE A 88 -0.25 -19.23 -24.15
CA ILE A 88 -0.37 -19.82 -22.79
C ILE A 88 1.00 -20.28 -22.26
N GLN A 89 1.92 -20.73 -23.12
CA GLN A 89 3.32 -20.99 -22.72
C GLN A 89 4.09 -19.70 -22.41
N ARG A 90 3.69 -18.54 -22.97
CA ARG A 90 4.28 -17.24 -22.60
C ARG A 90 4.21 -16.95 -21.12
N VAL A 91 3.18 -17.39 -20.41
CA VAL A 91 3.04 -17.16 -18.97
C VAL A 91 4.10 -17.92 -18.13
N GLU A 92 4.58 -19.07 -18.58
CA GLU A 92 5.65 -19.81 -17.87
C GLU A 92 7.07 -19.34 -18.24
N ILE A 93 7.26 -18.83 -19.46
CA ILE A 93 8.54 -18.25 -19.92
C ILE A 93 8.81 -16.89 -19.28
N VAL A 94 7.77 -16.22 -18.75
CA VAL A 94 7.83 -14.91 -18.07
C VAL A 94 8.88 -14.85 -16.96
N ALA A 95 9.19 -15.94 -16.28
CA ALA A 95 10.22 -15.97 -15.23
C ALA A 95 11.67 -15.74 -15.73
N ARG A 96 11.91 -15.74 -17.04
CA ARG A 96 13.24 -15.53 -17.65
C ARG A 96 13.32 -14.27 -18.50
N GLN A 97 12.20 -13.60 -18.78
CA GLN A 97 12.20 -12.36 -19.57
C GLN A 97 12.51 -11.15 -18.69
N GLY A 98 13.30 -10.23 -19.18
CA GLY A 98 13.59 -8.95 -18.51
C GLY A 98 12.30 -8.11 -18.32
N SER A 99 12.27 -7.24 -17.33
CA SER A 99 11.12 -6.38 -17.01
C SER A 99 10.66 -5.54 -18.22
N THR A 100 11.59 -5.13 -19.06
CA THR A 100 11.34 -4.34 -20.26
C THR A 100 10.64 -5.16 -21.36
N GLU A 101 11.04 -6.42 -21.53
CA GLU A 101 10.38 -7.33 -22.49
C GLU A 101 8.97 -7.69 -22.05
N LEU A 102 8.77 -7.95 -20.74
CA LEU A 102 7.44 -8.18 -20.17
C LEU A 102 6.51 -6.99 -20.37
N ARG A 103 7.04 -5.76 -20.18
CA ARG A 103 6.28 -4.53 -20.42
C ARG A 103 5.93 -4.41 -21.92
N ARG A 104 6.88 -4.66 -22.82
CA ARG A 104 6.69 -4.60 -24.27
C ARG A 104 5.65 -5.61 -24.76
N ALA A 105 5.66 -6.81 -24.21
CA ALA A 105 4.74 -7.90 -24.59
C ALA A 105 3.31 -7.74 -24.05
N ALA A 106 3.09 -6.85 -23.08
CA ALA A 106 1.78 -6.67 -22.48
C ALA A 106 0.76 -6.11 -23.47
N SER A 107 -0.48 -6.61 -23.44
CA SER A 107 -1.60 -6.16 -24.28
C SER A 107 -2.18 -4.79 -23.86
N PHE A 108 -1.79 -4.27 -22.69
CA PHE A 108 -2.24 -3.00 -22.14
C PHE A 108 -1.09 -2.23 -21.47
N ALA A 109 -1.32 -0.93 -21.19
CA ALA A 109 -0.30 -0.05 -20.63
C ALA A 109 0.03 -0.39 -19.17
N LYS A 110 1.21 -0.98 -18.91
CA LYS A 110 1.75 -1.24 -17.57
C LYS A 110 3.26 -0.98 -17.53
N GLN A 111 3.74 -0.55 -16.38
CA GLN A 111 5.17 -0.45 -16.09
C GLN A 111 5.55 -1.63 -15.20
N ILE A 112 6.72 -2.23 -15.44
CA ILE A 112 7.21 -3.38 -14.68
C ILE A 112 8.61 -3.05 -14.15
N TYR A 113 8.77 -3.24 -12.83
CA TYR A 113 10.01 -3.05 -12.08
C TYR A 113 10.42 -4.40 -11.51
N GLY A 114 11.38 -5.04 -12.16
CA GLY A 114 11.83 -6.39 -11.84
C GLY A 114 12.86 -6.46 -10.73
N ARG A 115 13.27 -7.68 -10.39
CA ARG A 115 14.18 -7.97 -9.28
C ARG A 115 15.49 -7.20 -9.34
N GLU A 116 16.10 -7.10 -10.53
CA GLU A 116 17.35 -6.36 -10.70
C GLU A 116 17.25 -4.89 -10.27
N GLU A 117 16.12 -4.26 -10.60
CA GLU A 117 15.86 -2.87 -10.24
C GLU A 117 15.56 -2.71 -8.75
N LEU A 118 14.81 -3.65 -8.16
CA LEU A 118 14.50 -3.65 -6.74
C LEU A 118 15.76 -3.87 -5.87
N ASP A 119 16.71 -4.68 -6.33
CA ASP A 119 17.94 -4.97 -5.58
C ASP A 119 18.99 -3.87 -5.67
N ARG A 120 18.90 -2.98 -6.67
CA ARG A 120 19.90 -1.90 -6.86
C ARG A 120 19.95 -0.91 -5.70
N TYR A 121 18.81 -0.56 -5.11
CA TYR A 121 18.65 0.63 -4.26
C TYR A 121 18.67 0.35 -2.79
N GLY A 122 18.98 -0.66 -2.21
CA GLY A 122 19.09 -0.83 -0.75
C GLY A 122 17.84 -0.44 0.06
N ASP A 123 16.67 -0.50 -0.56
CA ASP A 123 15.41 -0.24 0.11
C ASP A 123 15.20 -1.16 1.29
N THR A 124 14.58 -0.62 2.32
CA THR A 124 14.29 -1.39 3.52
C THR A 124 12.90 -2.01 3.48
N ASN A 125 12.00 -1.45 2.70
CA ASN A 125 10.60 -1.89 2.59
C ASN A 125 10.01 -1.54 1.21
N ALA A 126 8.83 -2.07 0.92
CA ALA A 126 8.14 -1.86 -0.36
C ALA A 126 7.75 -0.40 -0.60
N LEU A 127 7.44 0.36 0.45
CA LEU A 127 7.07 1.76 0.33
C LEU A 127 8.24 2.63 -0.14
N ASP A 128 9.46 2.34 0.33
CA ASP A 128 10.68 3.02 -0.13
C ASP A 128 10.93 2.78 -1.62
N VAL A 129 10.69 1.54 -2.08
CA VAL A 129 10.73 1.22 -3.51
C VAL A 129 9.72 2.08 -4.28
N MET A 130 8.46 2.14 -3.81
CA MET A 130 7.39 2.85 -4.51
C MET A 130 7.63 4.35 -4.64
N ARG A 131 8.33 4.97 -3.69
CA ARG A 131 8.70 6.40 -3.75
C ARG A 131 9.54 6.76 -4.98
N ARG A 132 10.25 5.79 -5.55
CA ARG A 132 11.12 5.96 -6.71
C ARG A 132 10.49 5.55 -8.03
N LEU A 133 9.30 4.95 -7.99
CA LEU A 133 8.63 4.52 -9.21
C LEU A 133 8.08 5.73 -9.96
N PRO A 134 8.33 5.83 -11.28
CA PRO A 134 7.77 6.88 -12.11
C PRO A 134 6.25 6.94 -12.02
N GLY A 135 5.70 8.15 -11.82
CA GLY A 135 4.26 8.37 -11.73
C GLY A 135 3.60 7.92 -10.42
N VAL A 136 4.40 7.45 -9.45
CA VAL A 136 3.94 7.09 -8.11
C VAL A 136 4.43 8.15 -7.11
N ASN A 137 3.52 8.71 -6.35
CA ASN A 137 3.80 9.59 -5.21
C ASN A 137 3.43 8.87 -3.92
N VAL A 138 4.23 9.01 -2.89
CA VAL A 138 3.97 8.38 -1.58
C VAL A 138 3.86 9.46 -0.53
N ASP A 139 2.74 9.51 0.15
CA ASP A 139 2.51 10.38 1.30
C ASP A 139 2.10 9.60 2.55
N THR A 140 1.47 10.28 3.52
CA THR A 140 1.04 9.68 4.79
C THR A 140 -0.03 8.61 4.62
N ASP A 141 -0.84 8.69 3.55
CA ASP A 141 -1.95 7.77 3.29
C ASP A 141 -1.57 6.63 2.33
N GLY A 142 -0.29 6.58 1.92
CA GLY A 142 0.26 5.54 1.06
C GLY A 142 0.57 5.97 -0.38
N PRO A 143 0.81 4.99 -1.28
CA PRO A 143 1.13 5.25 -2.68
C PRO A 143 -0.07 5.78 -3.44
N ARG A 144 0.17 6.78 -4.28
CA ARG A 144 -0.83 7.45 -5.13
C ARG A 144 -0.32 7.58 -6.55
N MET A 145 -1.22 7.52 -7.49
CA MET A 145 -0.94 7.72 -8.91
C MET A 145 -1.69 8.96 -9.43
N ARG A 146 -1.13 9.60 -10.47
CA ARG A 146 -1.77 10.74 -11.17
C ARG A 146 -2.12 11.92 -10.27
N GLY A 147 -1.46 12.02 -9.13
CA GLY A 147 -1.73 13.06 -8.14
C GLY A 147 -3.11 12.96 -7.46
N LEU A 148 -3.88 11.90 -7.70
CA LEU A 148 -5.20 11.73 -7.10
C LEU A 148 -5.08 11.34 -5.62
N GLY A 149 -6.11 11.67 -4.83
CA GLY A 149 -6.15 11.45 -3.39
C GLY A 149 -6.20 9.98 -2.97
N ALA A 150 -6.38 9.74 -1.67
CA ALA A 150 -6.48 8.38 -1.12
C ALA A 150 -7.66 7.60 -1.72
N GLY A 151 -7.45 6.29 -1.95
CA GLY A 151 -8.48 5.38 -2.45
C GLY A 151 -8.69 5.39 -3.98
N TYR A 152 -8.05 6.29 -4.73
CA TYR A 152 -8.09 6.28 -6.20
C TYR A 152 -7.06 5.30 -6.82
N THR A 153 -6.00 4.98 -6.10
CA THR A 153 -5.01 3.96 -6.50
C THR A 153 -5.28 2.68 -5.73
N GLN A 154 -5.45 1.58 -6.44
CA GLN A 154 -5.61 0.26 -5.81
C GLN A 154 -4.25 -0.40 -5.58
N ILE A 155 -4.03 -0.91 -4.39
CA ILE A 155 -2.85 -1.72 -4.06
C ILE A 155 -3.25 -3.19 -4.12
N LEU A 156 -2.49 -3.96 -4.90
CA LEU A 156 -2.70 -5.39 -5.08
C LEU A 156 -1.47 -6.16 -4.58
N ILE A 157 -1.71 -7.35 -4.04
CA ILE A 157 -0.68 -8.34 -3.70
C ILE A 157 -0.99 -9.61 -4.50
N ASN A 158 -0.13 -9.96 -5.46
CA ASN A 158 -0.35 -11.08 -6.39
C ASN A 158 -1.68 -10.98 -7.15
N GLY A 159 -2.09 -9.76 -7.52
CA GLY A 159 -3.32 -9.49 -8.23
C GLY A 159 -4.58 -9.31 -7.37
N ASP A 160 -4.53 -9.65 -6.07
CA ASP A 160 -5.65 -9.50 -5.15
C ASP A 160 -5.54 -8.20 -4.33
N PRO A 161 -6.65 -7.53 -3.96
CA PRO A 161 -6.61 -6.34 -3.14
C PRO A 161 -5.83 -6.54 -1.84
N ALA A 162 -4.99 -5.57 -1.49
CA ALA A 162 -4.29 -5.59 -0.21
C ALA A 162 -5.29 -5.50 0.95
N PRO A 163 -5.03 -6.20 2.09
CA PRO A 163 -5.89 -6.14 3.25
C PRO A 163 -6.05 -4.72 3.82
N PRO A 164 -7.20 -4.37 4.43
CA PRO A 164 -7.32 -3.16 5.23
C PRO A 164 -6.25 -3.13 6.32
N GLY A 165 -5.56 -1.98 6.46
CA GLY A 165 -4.47 -1.84 7.44
C GLY A 165 -3.17 -2.56 7.06
N PHE A 166 -3.07 -3.14 5.85
CA PHE A 166 -1.81 -3.67 5.35
C PHE A 166 -0.80 -2.54 5.12
N ASN A 167 0.35 -2.67 5.76
CA ASN A 167 1.39 -1.66 5.73
C ASN A 167 2.52 -2.09 4.80
N LEU A 168 2.68 -1.40 3.68
CA LEU A 168 3.74 -1.64 2.69
C LEU A 168 5.14 -1.33 3.24
N ASP A 169 5.25 -0.47 4.25
CA ASP A 169 6.51 -0.17 4.93
C ASP A 169 7.07 -1.36 5.73
N GLN A 170 6.26 -2.39 5.93
CA GLN A 170 6.63 -3.62 6.65
C GLN A 170 6.90 -4.80 5.72
N LEU A 171 6.64 -4.65 4.42
CA LEU A 171 6.95 -5.66 3.42
C LEU A 171 8.39 -5.51 2.93
N SER A 172 9.23 -6.53 3.21
CA SER A 172 10.63 -6.51 2.77
C SER A 172 10.75 -6.61 1.24
N PRO A 173 11.59 -5.79 0.58
CA PRO A 173 11.86 -5.92 -0.85
C PRO A 173 12.37 -7.30 -1.24
N SER A 174 13.04 -8.03 -0.33
CA SER A 174 13.52 -9.38 -0.57
C SER A 174 12.41 -10.40 -0.86
N GLN A 175 11.17 -10.12 -0.44
CA GLN A 175 9.99 -10.94 -0.69
C GLN A 175 9.30 -10.62 -2.02
N ILE A 176 9.67 -9.50 -2.68
CA ILE A 176 9.04 -9.02 -3.89
C ILE A 176 9.80 -9.54 -5.10
N GLU A 177 9.09 -10.10 -6.07
CA GLU A 177 9.66 -10.49 -7.38
C GLU A 177 9.69 -9.29 -8.33
N ARG A 178 8.57 -8.58 -8.42
CA ARG A 178 8.41 -7.37 -9.23
C ARG A 178 7.27 -6.51 -8.72
N ILE A 179 7.28 -5.25 -9.13
CA ILE A 179 6.15 -4.33 -8.95
C ILE A 179 5.63 -3.95 -10.33
N GLU A 180 4.31 -4.05 -10.51
CA GLU A 180 3.62 -3.66 -11.73
C GLU A 180 2.78 -2.42 -11.45
N VAL A 181 3.03 -1.32 -12.18
CA VAL A 181 2.22 -0.11 -12.13
C VAL A 181 1.29 -0.13 -13.34
N ILE A 182 0.02 -0.39 -13.11
CA ILE A 182 -1.02 -0.60 -14.12
C ILE A 182 -1.81 0.68 -14.24
N LYS A 183 -1.71 1.35 -15.40
CA LYS A 183 -2.34 2.64 -15.66
C LYS A 183 -3.81 2.53 -16.10
N ALA A 184 -4.17 1.40 -16.72
CA ALA A 184 -5.51 1.09 -17.16
C ALA A 184 -5.77 -0.42 -16.93
N SER A 185 -6.80 -0.74 -16.15
CA SER A 185 -7.16 -2.11 -15.76
C SER A 185 -7.72 -2.90 -16.93
N THR A 186 -7.54 -4.21 -16.91
CA THR A 186 -8.21 -5.17 -17.79
C THR A 186 -9.51 -5.69 -17.15
N ALA A 187 -10.33 -6.46 -17.88
CA ALA A 187 -11.55 -7.02 -17.31
C ALA A 187 -11.29 -8.06 -16.19
N GLU A 188 -10.13 -8.73 -16.20
CA GLU A 188 -9.70 -9.65 -15.15
C GLU A 188 -9.45 -8.96 -13.80
N GLN A 189 -9.18 -7.67 -13.83
CA GLN A 189 -8.88 -6.88 -12.63
C GLN A 189 -10.13 -6.15 -12.18
N SER A 190 -10.25 -5.93 -10.86
CA SER A 190 -11.33 -5.09 -10.35
C SER A 190 -11.26 -3.68 -10.95
N SER A 191 -12.41 -3.16 -11.37
CA SER A 191 -12.54 -1.81 -11.88
C SER A 191 -12.43 -0.71 -10.80
N GLN A 192 -12.09 -1.05 -9.55
CA GLN A 192 -11.94 -0.11 -8.42
C GLN A 192 -10.69 0.78 -8.50
N ALA A 193 -10.13 1.02 -9.66
CA ALA A 193 -8.85 1.70 -9.83
C ALA A 193 -8.96 2.90 -10.78
N VAL A 194 -9.52 4.02 -10.31
CA VAL A 194 -9.68 5.24 -11.12
C VAL A 194 -8.34 5.82 -11.57
N ALA A 195 -7.33 5.84 -10.69
CA ALA A 195 -5.98 6.29 -11.01
C ALA A 195 -5.10 5.19 -11.63
N GLY A 196 -5.47 3.94 -11.42
CA GLY A 196 -4.70 2.76 -11.76
C GLY A 196 -4.40 1.89 -10.53
N SER A 197 -3.65 0.81 -10.73
CA SER A 197 -3.29 -0.15 -9.67
C SER A 197 -1.78 -0.30 -9.56
N ILE A 198 -1.30 -0.57 -8.35
CA ILE A 198 0.07 -0.97 -8.07
C ILE A 198 0.01 -2.41 -7.55
N ASN A 199 0.51 -3.35 -8.35
CA ASN A 199 0.48 -4.77 -8.04
C ASN A 199 1.86 -5.24 -7.59
N VAL A 200 1.97 -5.65 -6.34
CA VAL A 200 3.19 -6.22 -5.76
C VAL A 200 3.16 -7.72 -5.96
N ILE A 201 3.95 -8.21 -6.90
CA ILE A 201 4.12 -9.63 -7.13
C ILE A 201 5.19 -10.15 -6.20
N LEU A 202 4.81 -11.06 -5.35
CA LEU A 202 5.71 -11.69 -4.40
C LEU A 202 6.45 -12.86 -5.07
N LYS A 203 7.70 -13.13 -4.63
CA LYS A 203 8.51 -14.21 -5.17
C LYS A 203 7.77 -15.54 -5.12
N GLU A 204 7.76 -16.24 -6.23
CA GLU A 204 7.31 -17.62 -6.29
C GLU A 204 8.33 -18.56 -5.66
N VAL A 205 7.88 -19.74 -5.31
CA VAL A 205 8.75 -20.78 -4.76
C VAL A 205 9.55 -21.38 -5.91
N THR A 206 10.85 -21.13 -5.92
CA THR A 206 11.75 -21.70 -6.95
C THR A 206 12.14 -23.14 -6.59
N ARG A 207 12.47 -23.95 -7.60
CA ARG A 207 12.94 -25.34 -7.42
C ARG A 207 14.36 -25.46 -6.83
N ARG A 208 14.96 -24.34 -6.38
CA ARG A 208 16.31 -24.33 -5.80
C ARG A 208 16.21 -24.04 -4.31
N SER A 209 16.89 -24.86 -3.50
CA SER A 209 17.07 -24.57 -2.08
C SER A 209 17.94 -23.34 -1.93
N LEU A 210 17.40 -22.31 -1.28
CA LEU A 210 18.07 -21.03 -1.06
C LEU A 210 17.71 -20.52 0.34
N SER A 211 18.73 -20.13 1.08
CA SER A 211 18.54 -19.40 2.34
C SER A 211 19.15 -18.01 2.23
N ASN A 212 18.41 -17.00 2.65
CA ASN A 212 18.89 -15.62 2.67
C ASN A 212 18.65 -15.03 4.05
N LEU A 213 19.64 -14.32 4.56
CA LEU A 213 19.57 -13.54 5.78
C LEU A 213 19.94 -12.09 5.48
N ARG A 214 19.06 -11.16 5.85
CA ARG A 214 19.29 -9.72 5.78
C ARG A 214 19.22 -9.14 7.18
N LEU A 215 20.30 -8.49 7.61
CA LEU A 215 20.39 -7.76 8.87
C LEU A 215 20.46 -6.27 8.57
N GLY A 216 19.60 -5.48 9.17
CA GLY A 216 19.56 -4.03 8.97
C GLY A 216 19.64 -3.28 10.28
N LEU A 217 20.35 -2.15 10.25
CA LEU A 217 20.41 -1.16 11.32
C LEU A 217 19.95 0.19 10.77
N ARG A 218 19.09 0.87 11.49
CA ARG A 218 18.58 2.21 11.16
C ARG A 218 18.88 3.19 12.29
N THR A 219 19.10 4.46 11.97
CA THR A 219 19.21 5.49 12.98
C THR A 219 17.92 5.61 13.78
N GLY A 220 18.06 5.56 15.12
CA GLY A 220 17.00 5.80 16.07
C GLY A 220 17.28 7.06 16.90
N LYS A 221 16.45 7.32 17.93
CA LYS A 221 16.65 8.47 18.82
C LYS A 221 17.81 8.22 19.77
N ASP A 222 17.77 7.12 20.51
CA ASP A 222 18.70 6.81 21.61
C ASP A 222 19.61 5.62 21.30
N ARG A 223 19.23 4.77 20.36
CA ARG A 223 19.99 3.62 19.88
C ARG A 223 19.64 3.29 18.42
N PRO A 224 20.50 2.55 17.71
CA PRO A 224 20.12 1.98 16.41
C PRO A 224 18.91 1.04 16.55
N LEU A 225 18.06 1.02 15.51
CA LEU A 225 16.91 0.13 15.40
C LEU A 225 17.26 -1.04 14.50
N GLY A 226 16.90 -2.24 14.90
CA GLY A 226 17.19 -3.45 14.16
C GLY A 226 16.04 -3.91 13.25
N ASN A 227 16.39 -4.52 12.12
CA ASN A 227 15.50 -5.35 11.35
C ASN A 227 16.21 -6.63 10.91
N VAL A 228 15.49 -7.75 10.94
CA VAL A 228 15.97 -9.05 10.54
C VAL A 228 14.98 -9.65 9.55
N ASN A 229 15.49 -10.04 8.38
CA ASN A 229 14.68 -10.76 7.41
C ASN A 229 15.40 -12.07 7.08
N TYR A 230 14.72 -13.17 7.27
CA TYR A 230 15.20 -14.50 6.93
C TYR A 230 14.23 -15.14 5.95
N SER A 231 14.72 -15.80 4.94
CA SER A 231 13.89 -16.59 4.04
C SER A 231 14.59 -17.89 3.68
N ILE A 232 13.85 -18.98 3.74
CA ILE A 232 14.26 -20.28 3.25
C ILE A 232 13.30 -20.72 2.15
N THR A 233 13.84 -21.29 1.09
CA THR A 233 13.09 -21.92 0.01
C THR A 233 13.61 -23.31 -0.17
N GLU A 234 12.71 -24.31 -0.17
CA GLU A 234 13.04 -25.72 -0.33
C GLU A 234 12.16 -26.37 -1.40
N SER A 235 12.73 -27.34 -2.09
CA SER A 235 12.05 -28.10 -3.13
C SER A 235 12.31 -29.59 -2.95
N VAL A 236 11.26 -30.38 -2.74
CA VAL A 236 11.34 -31.84 -2.55
C VAL A 236 10.30 -32.50 -3.46
N GLY A 237 10.74 -33.09 -4.56
CA GLY A 237 9.84 -33.70 -5.55
C GLY A 237 8.81 -32.69 -6.11
N PRO A 238 7.51 -33.01 -6.05
CA PRO A 238 6.45 -32.12 -6.52
C PRO A 238 6.12 -30.97 -5.56
N PHE A 239 6.70 -30.97 -4.35
CA PHE A 239 6.43 -30.00 -3.32
C PHE A 239 7.52 -28.95 -3.23
N ASN A 240 7.10 -27.69 -3.32
CA ASN A 240 7.99 -26.55 -3.12
C ASN A 240 7.42 -25.67 -1.98
N MET A 241 8.29 -25.16 -1.11
CA MET A 241 7.90 -24.23 -0.06
C MET A 241 8.85 -23.04 0.05
N SER A 242 8.31 -21.94 0.49
CA SER A 242 9.08 -20.74 0.87
C SER A 242 8.56 -20.22 2.20
N LEU A 243 9.47 -19.91 3.13
CA LEU A 243 9.15 -19.38 4.45
C LEU A 243 9.94 -18.09 4.69
N PRO A 244 9.44 -16.93 4.25
CA PRO A 244 9.99 -15.65 4.65
C PRO A 244 9.48 -15.22 6.03
N ILE A 245 10.41 -14.75 6.87
CA ILE A 245 10.17 -14.22 8.21
C ILE A 245 10.84 -12.86 8.30
N SER A 246 10.14 -11.87 8.84
CA SER A 246 10.70 -10.55 9.10
C SER A 246 10.38 -10.11 10.53
N LEU A 247 11.38 -9.57 11.21
CA LEU A 247 11.27 -8.88 12.48
C LEU A 247 11.72 -7.45 12.27
N PHE A 248 10.96 -6.49 12.76
CA PHE A 248 11.25 -5.07 12.56
C PHE A 248 10.85 -4.23 13.75
N GLU A 249 11.59 -3.15 13.94
CA GLU A 249 11.26 -2.10 14.89
C GLU A 249 11.33 -0.74 14.22
N TRP A 250 10.61 0.24 14.77
CA TRP A 250 10.68 1.62 14.31
C TRP A 250 10.66 2.59 15.49
N HIS A 251 11.28 3.73 15.25
CA HIS A 251 11.19 4.91 16.09
C HIS A 251 11.21 6.13 15.17
N ARG A 252 10.18 6.94 15.24
CA ARG A 252 10.07 8.17 14.44
C ARG A 252 9.73 9.32 15.35
N GLN A 253 10.47 10.40 15.25
CA GLN A 253 10.18 11.66 15.92
C GLN A 253 9.85 12.72 14.88
N VAL A 254 8.77 13.46 15.12
CA VAL A 254 8.31 14.57 14.29
C VAL A 254 8.06 15.77 15.18
N ARG A 255 8.49 16.95 14.76
CA ARG A 255 8.11 18.23 15.39
C ARG A 255 7.09 18.92 14.51
N ASN A 256 6.02 19.41 15.11
CA ASN A 256 4.98 20.17 14.44
C ASN A 256 4.91 21.54 15.11
N LEU A 257 4.97 22.61 14.34
CA LEU A 257 4.56 23.95 14.77
C LEU A 257 3.17 24.20 14.22
N VAL A 258 2.24 24.53 15.08
CA VAL A 258 0.84 24.77 14.72
C VAL A 258 0.44 26.17 15.15
N ASP A 259 0.16 27.03 14.17
CA ASP A 259 -0.34 28.38 14.36
C ASP A 259 -1.84 28.39 14.06
N ARG A 260 -2.63 28.99 14.93
CA ARG A 260 -4.08 29.06 14.78
C ARG A 260 -4.61 30.48 15.03
N LYS A 261 -5.54 30.87 14.18
CA LYS A 261 -6.49 31.96 14.45
C LYS A 261 -7.89 31.37 14.30
N MET A 262 -8.64 31.33 15.36
CA MET A 262 -10.00 30.79 15.39
C MET A 262 -10.69 31.22 16.70
N ALA A 263 -11.99 30.97 16.82
CA ALA A 263 -12.72 31.24 18.04
C ALA A 263 -12.08 30.49 19.23
N GLY A 264 -11.82 31.25 20.32
CA GLY A 264 -11.31 30.73 21.58
C GLY A 264 -12.37 30.06 22.43
N SER A 265 -12.02 29.76 23.69
CA SER A 265 -12.93 29.10 24.66
C SER A 265 -14.11 29.99 25.07
N ASP A 266 -14.01 31.29 24.89
CA ASP A 266 -15.03 32.32 25.14
C ASP A 266 -15.82 32.75 23.88
N GLY A 267 -15.55 32.07 22.74
CA GLY A 267 -16.15 32.36 21.45
C GLY A 267 -15.59 33.63 20.76
N GLN A 268 -14.63 34.32 21.37
CA GLN A 268 -13.98 35.49 20.77
C GLN A 268 -12.76 35.06 19.94
N PRO A 269 -12.35 35.85 18.90
CA PRO A 269 -11.15 35.55 18.13
C PRO A 269 -9.91 35.41 18.99
N ALA A 270 -9.16 34.34 18.84
CA ALA A 270 -7.94 34.07 19.58
C ALA A 270 -6.82 33.61 18.64
N LEU A 271 -5.58 33.91 19.02
CA LEU A 271 -4.36 33.49 18.34
C LEU A 271 -3.52 32.61 19.24
N SER A 272 -3.03 31.50 18.71
CA SER A 272 -2.15 30.58 19.44
C SER A 272 -1.03 30.03 18.58
N GLU A 273 0.09 29.77 19.21
CA GLU A 273 1.17 28.94 18.70
C GLU A 273 1.31 27.70 19.58
N GLN A 274 1.53 26.57 18.95
CA GLN A 274 1.69 25.28 19.61
C GLN A 274 2.85 24.50 19.02
N LEU A 275 3.88 24.20 19.83
CA LEU A 275 4.99 23.35 19.40
C LEU A 275 4.76 21.92 19.90
N GLY A 276 4.39 21.02 18.99
CA GLY A 276 4.19 19.62 19.27
C GLY A 276 5.42 18.77 18.94
N THR A 277 5.81 17.87 19.84
CA THR A 277 6.79 16.82 19.58
C THR A 277 6.10 15.48 19.60
N GLY A 278 5.89 14.90 18.43
CA GLY A 278 5.31 13.57 18.26
C GLY A 278 6.39 12.50 18.20
N THR A 279 6.26 11.44 19.00
CA THR A 279 7.12 10.27 18.97
C THR A 279 6.28 9.04 18.70
N SER A 280 6.57 8.31 17.62
CA SER A 280 5.97 7.03 17.26
C SER A 280 7.03 5.94 17.32
N GLN A 281 6.77 4.87 18.04
CA GLN A 281 7.68 3.74 18.16
C GLN A 281 6.91 2.42 18.26
N GLY A 282 7.58 1.33 17.88
CA GLY A 282 6.96 0.03 17.95
C GLY A 282 7.86 -1.06 17.38
N TRP A 283 7.34 -2.27 17.40
CA TRP A 283 7.96 -3.45 16.81
C TRP A 283 6.89 -4.38 16.25
N GLY A 284 7.30 -5.27 15.40
CA GLY A 284 6.41 -6.25 14.84
C GLY A 284 7.13 -7.36 14.09
N TYR A 285 6.35 -8.32 13.63
CA TYR A 285 6.83 -9.41 12.79
C TYR A 285 5.85 -9.71 11.67
N ASN A 286 6.36 -10.30 10.60
CA ASN A 286 5.56 -10.98 9.60
C ASN A 286 6.15 -12.34 9.25
N VAL A 287 5.27 -13.29 8.92
CA VAL A 287 5.60 -14.64 8.45
C VAL A 287 4.66 -14.94 7.28
N ALA A 288 5.22 -15.30 6.13
CA ALA A 288 4.44 -15.48 4.90
C ALA A 288 4.74 -16.80 4.20
N PRO A 289 4.42 -17.96 4.82
CA PRO A 289 4.65 -19.27 4.22
C PRO A 289 3.87 -19.45 2.92
N ARG A 290 4.52 -20.04 1.95
CA ARG A 290 3.97 -20.37 0.64
C ARG A 290 4.32 -21.79 0.30
N PHE A 291 3.34 -22.50 -0.20
CA PHE A 291 3.43 -23.89 -0.60
C PHE A 291 2.91 -24.01 -2.02
N ASN A 292 3.63 -24.78 -2.82
CA ASN A 292 3.23 -25.10 -4.18
C ASN A 292 3.39 -26.60 -4.37
N PHE A 293 2.30 -27.27 -4.70
CA PHE A 293 2.23 -28.69 -4.92
C PHE A 293 1.82 -28.98 -6.36
N LYS A 294 2.72 -29.59 -7.13
CA LYS A 294 2.45 -30.02 -8.49
C LYS A 294 1.79 -31.40 -8.42
N VAL A 295 0.46 -31.45 -8.58
CA VAL A 295 -0.31 -32.71 -8.53
C VAL A 295 -0.03 -33.56 -9.77
N SER A 296 0.02 -32.93 -10.95
CA SER A 296 0.42 -33.50 -12.23
C SER A 296 1.10 -32.41 -13.08
N ASP A 297 1.45 -32.70 -14.33
CA ASP A 297 1.99 -31.69 -15.24
C ASP A 297 0.94 -30.63 -15.60
N GLU A 298 -0.34 -30.96 -15.53
CA GLU A 298 -1.47 -30.09 -15.84
C GLU A 298 -2.01 -29.40 -14.59
N GLN A 299 -1.81 -29.98 -13.37
CA GLN A 299 -2.47 -29.51 -12.16
C GLN A 299 -1.49 -29.03 -11.11
N THR A 300 -1.77 -27.85 -10.59
CA THR A 300 -1.00 -27.25 -9.48
C THR A 300 -1.95 -26.70 -8.42
N ILE A 301 -1.62 -26.95 -7.16
CA ILE A 301 -2.26 -26.34 -5.99
C ILE A 301 -1.24 -25.46 -5.28
N ALA A 302 -1.58 -24.22 -5.04
CA ALA A 302 -0.75 -23.28 -4.31
C ALA A 302 -1.50 -22.73 -3.08
N LEU A 303 -0.83 -22.70 -1.93
CA LEU A 303 -1.31 -22.06 -0.72
C LEU A 303 -0.34 -20.94 -0.35
N ALA A 304 -0.85 -19.72 -0.31
CA ALA A 304 -0.11 -18.55 0.16
C ALA A 304 -0.76 -18.02 1.43
N THR A 305 0.01 -17.93 2.51
CA THR A 305 -0.46 -17.39 3.77
C THR A 305 0.37 -16.18 4.17
N PHE A 306 -0.22 -15.30 4.99
CA PHE A 306 0.45 -14.12 5.51
C PHE A 306 -0.06 -13.85 6.93
N PHE A 307 0.86 -13.78 7.88
CA PHE A 307 0.60 -13.44 9.28
C PHE A 307 1.47 -12.27 9.66
N GLN A 308 0.85 -11.23 10.17
CA GLN A 308 1.54 -10.03 10.62
C GLN A 308 0.96 -9.57 11.94
N LYS A 309 1.82 -9.17 12.87
CA LYS A 309 1.41 -8.52 14.10
C LYS A 309 2.42 -7.46 14.49
N GLY A 310 1.93 -6.35 15.01
CA GLY A 310 2.78 -5.31 15.53
C GLY A 310 2.14 -4.56 16.68
N TYR A 311 2.99 -4.01 17.53
CA TYR A 311 2.63 -3.19 18.67
C TYR A 311 3.23 -1.81 18.48
N TRP A 312 2.47 -0.79 18.81
CA TRP A 312 2.88 0.58 18.62
C TRP A 312 2.52 1.46 19.81
N ASN A 313 3.29 2.51 19.99
CA ASN A 313 3.04 3.57 20.94
C ASN A 313 3.30 4.91 20.24
N TYR A 314 2.42 5.85 20.46
CA TYR A 314 2.53 7.22 19.97
C TYR A 314 2.31 8.18 21.13
N ARG A 315 3.20 9.16 21.24
CA ARG A 315 3.10 10.23 22.23
C ARG A 315 3.29 11.57 21.53
N THR A 316 2.44 12.53 21.86
CA THR A 316 2.63 13.93 21.46
C THR A 316 2.61 14.79 22.71
N ASP A 317 3.65 15.57 22.89
CA ASP A 317 3.77 16.56 23.93
C ASP A 317 3.75 17.94 23.27
N TYR A 318 2.99 18.87 23.86
CA TYR A 318 2.81 20.22 23.35
C TYR A 318 3.36 21.27 24.31
N VAL A 319 4.01 22.28 23.73
CA VAL A 319 4.32 23.54 24.38
C VAL A 319 3.38 24.59 23.80
N ASN A 320 2.56 25.19 24.64
CA ASN A 320 1.47 26.07 24.26
C ASN A 320 1.84 27.53 24.52
N GLN A 321 1.52 28.40 23.56
CA GLN A 321 1.68 29.85 23.70
C GLN A 321 0.41 30.54 23.24
N ALA A 322 -0.28 31.22 24.16
CA ALA A 322 -1.34 32.19 23.82
C ALA A 322 -0.72 33.48 23.29
N VAL A 323 -1.05 33.86 22.07
CA VAL A 323 -0.58 35.14 21.47
C VAL A 323 -1.59 36.24 21.76
N SER A 324 -2.89 35.91 21.62
CA SER A 324 -3.97 36.83 22.01
C SER A 324 -5.26 36.07 22.30
N GLY A 325 -6.13 36.67 23.15
CA GLY A 325 -7.42 36.07 23.54
C GLY A 325 -7.26 34.84 24.42
N ASN A 326 -8.30 33.99 24.44
CA ASN A 326 -8.37 32.74 25.18
C ASN A 326 -8.35 31.54 24.22
N PRO A 327 -7.20 31.19 23.60
CA PRO A 327 -7.14 30.16 22.58
C PRO A 327 -7.41 28.76 23.13
N VAL A 328 -7.96 27.88 22.28
CA VAL A 328 -8.06 26.44 22.53
C VAL A 328 -6.84 25.75 21.96
N PHE A 329 -6.22 24.91 22.77
CA PHE A 329 -5.04 24.13 22.40
C PHE A 329 -5.39 22.64 22.23
N ASP A 330 -4.61 21.95 21.39
CA ASP A 330 -4.62 20.49 21.41
C ASP A 330 -4.01 19.98 22.73
N ASP A 331 -4.58 18.93 23.25
CA ASP A 331 -4.09 18.26 24.44
C ASP A 331 -2.88 17.38 24.10
N ASP A 332 -1.97 17.17 25.06
CA ASP A 332 -0.98 16.11 24.99
C ASP A 332 -1.69 14.77 24.75
N ALA A 333 -1.07 13.91 23.99
CA ALA A 333 -1.69 12.62 23.66
C ALA A 333 -0.73 11.46 23.91
N ILE A 334 -1.23 10.43 24.57
CA ILE A 334 -0.57 9.12 24.68
C ILE A 334 -1.50 8.10 24.07
N GLN A 335 -1.03 7.41 23.06
CA GLN A 335 -1.79 6.38 22.37
C GLN A 335 -0.93 5.13 22.21
N GLY A 336 -1.53 3.96 22.44
CA GLY A 336 -0.87 2.68 22.21
C GLY A 336 -1.84 1.64 21.69
N GLY A 337 -1.31 0.58 21.13
CA GLY A 337 -2.16 -0.47 20.59
C GLY A 337 -1.40 -1.56 19.86
N TYR A 338 -2.17 -2.40 19.18
CA TYR A 338 -1.65 -3.42 18.28
C TYR A 338 -2.47 -3.49 17.00
N TRP A 339 -1.88 -4.05 15.97
CA TRP A 339 -2.58 -4.54 14.79
C TRP A 339 -2.16 -5.97 14.48
N GLU A 340 -3.06 -6.72 13.89
CA GLU A 340 -2.85 -8.10 13.48
C GLU A 340 -3.56 -8.33 12.16
N ASN A 341 -2.85 -8.90 11.17
CA ASN A 341 -3.40 -9.28 9.87
C ASN A 341 -3.11 -10.76 9.62
N ARG A 342 -4.12 -11.50 9.20
CA ARG A 342 -4.04 -12.89 8.78
C ARG A 342 -4.69 -13.02 7.42
N ARG A 343 -4.03 -13.71 6.51
CA ARG A 343 -4.55 -13.98 5.17
C ARG A 343 -4.15 -15.38 4.75
N GLY A 344 -5.05 -16.09 4.08
CA GLY A 344 -4.80 -17.36 3.43
C GLY A 344 -5.47 -17.36 2.07
N ASN A 345 -4.71 -17.69 1.01
CA ASN A 345 -5.22 -17.85 -0.35
C ASN A 345 -4.84 -19.22 -0.86
N LEU A 346 -5.82 -19.99 -1.26
CA LEU A 346 -5.68 -21.25 -1.97
C LEU A 346 -5.95 -21.02 -3.45
N THR A 347 -5.04 -21.47 -4.31
CA THR A 347 -5.18 -21.37 -5.77
C THR A 347 -5.07 -22.78 -6.34
N TRP A 348 -6.01 -23.17 -7.17
CA TRP A 348 -5.97 -24.37 -7.99
C TRP A 348 -5.92 -23.97 -9.46
N ILE A 349 -4.95 -24.54 -10.18
CA ILE A 349 -4.75 -24.33 -11.61
C ILE A 349 -4.85 -25.68 -12.27
N ASN A 350 -5.65 -25.78 -13.34
CA ASN A 350 -5.71 -26.94 -14.20
C ASN A 350 -5.63 -26.52 -15.67
N ARG A 351 -4.76 -27.20 -16.42
CA ARG A 351 -4.64 -27.09 -17.86
C ARG A 351 -5.31 -28.31 -18.48
N PHE A 352 -6.43 -28.10 -19.16
CA PHE A 352 -7.13 -29.19 -19.87
C PHE A 352 -6.40 -29.55 -21.18
N SER A 353 -5.73 -28.58 -21.78
CA SER A 353 -4.88 -28.70 -22.96
C SER A 353 -3.84 -27.58 -22.98
N GLU A 354 -3.00 -27.52 -24.02
CA GLU A 354 -2.08 -26.39 -24.25
C GLU A 354 -2.81 -25.05 -24.40
N ASP A 355 -4.07 -25.12 -24.91
CA ASP A 355 -4.89 -23.94 -25.23
C ASP A 355 -5.94 -23.60 -24.17
N GLN A 356 -6.15 -24.47 -23.16
CA GLN A 356 -7.24 -24.32 -22.20
C GLN A 356 -6.75 -24.42 -20.78
N ARG A 357 -7.08 -23.41 -19.98
CA ARG A 357 -6.70 -23.34 -18.56
C ARG A 357 -7.85 -22.79 -17.71
N ILE A 358 -8.02 -23.38 -16.54
CA ILE A 358 -8.85 -22.82 -15.48
C ILE A 358 -7.99 -22.50 -14.25
N GLU A 359 -8.29 -21.42 -13.59
CA GLU A 359 -7.71 -21.03 -12.31
C GLU A 359 -8.83 -20.68 -11.34
N ILE A 360 -8.85 -21.31 -10.16
CA ILE A 360 -9.80 -21.03 -9.10
C ILE A 360 -9.03 -20.62 -7.86
N LYS A 361 -9.45 -19.50 -7.24
CA LYS A 361 -8.90 -18.97 -6.01
C LYS A 361 -9.96 -18.90 -4.93
N ALA A 362 -9.59 -19.24 -3.70
CA ALA A 362 -10.39 -19.00 -2.50
C ALA A 362 -9.51 -18.33 -1.46
N GLY A 363 -10.01 -17.27 -0.85
CA GLY A 363 -9.25 -16.48 0.11
C GLY A 363 -10.05 -16.18 1.37
N VAL A 364 -9.34 -16.16 2.49
CA VAL A 364 -9.84 -15.66 3.78
C VAL A 364 -8.88 -14.62 4.31
N GLN A 365 -9.44 -13.57 4.88
CA GLN A 365 -8.66 -12.48 5.44
C GLN A 365 -9.29 -12.01 6.73
N GLN A 366 -8.46 -11.74 7.72
CA GLN A 366 -8.86 -11.17 9.00
C GLN A 366 -7.86 -10.09 9.40
N SER A 367 -8.37 -8.92 9.76
CA SER A 367 -7.57 -7.83 10.33
C SER A 367 -8.18 -7.43 11.67
N ARG A 368 -7.36 -7.29 12.69
CA ARG A 368 -7.75 -6.84 14.02
C ARG A 368 -6.84 -5.75 14.50
N SER A 369 -7.40 -4.73 15.13
CA SER A 369 -6.62 -3.71 15.83
C SER A 369 -7.34 -3.25 17.09
N ALA A 370 -6.55 -2.95 18.11
CA ALA A 370 -7.04 -2.30 19.30
C ALA A 370 -6.12 -1.14 19.66
N PHE A 371 -6.69 -0.11 20.24
CA PHE A 371 -5.95 1.05 20.70
C PHE A 371 -6.58 1.68 21.93
N ASP A 372 -5.73 2.31 22.73
CA ASP A 372 -6.10 3.22 23.82
C ASP A 372 -5.48 4.57 23.53
N LEU A 373 -6.27 5.64 23.62
CA LEU A 373 -5.84 7.03 23.48
C LEU A 373 -6.21 7.79 24.75
N ARG A 374 -5.24 8.47 25.33
CA ARG A 374 -5.43 9.37 26.46
C ARG A 374 -5.00 10.78 26.05
N ASN A 375 -5.92 11.73 26.14
CA ASN A 375 -5.65 13.14 25.98
C ASN A 375 -5.43 13.76 27.36
N LEU A 376 -4.39 14.59 27.52
CA LEU A 376 -3.94 15.13 28.77
C LEU A 376 -3.81 16.66 28.67
N ARG A 377 -4.39 17.40 29.61
CA ARG A 377 -4.20 18.84 29.75
C ARG A 377 -3.60 19.14 31.12
N ALA A 378 -2.43 19.78 31.15
CA ALA A 378 -1.67 20.01 32.37
C ALA A 378 -1.48 18.75 33.20
N GLY A 379 -1.24 17.59 32.56
CA GLY A 379 -1.05 16.30 33.18
C GLY A 379 -2.34 15.57 33.61
N ALA A 380 -3.51 16.25 33.62
CA ALA A 380 -4.78 15.62 33.93
C ALA A 380 -5.46 15.01 32.68
N THR A 381 -5.98 13.80 32.81
CA THR A 381 -6.74 13.16 31.72
C THR A 381 -8.01 13.92 31.45
N GLN A 382 -8.16 14.41 30.20
CA GLN A 382 -9.38 15.05 29.69
C GLN A 382 -10.29 14.04 29.01
N LEU A 383 -9.68 13.15 28.24
CA LEU A 383 -10.40 12.18 27.41
C LEU A 383 -9.65 10.84 27.42
N LEU A 384 -10.38 9.77 27.60
CA LEU A 384 -9.93 8.40 27.42
C LEU A 384 -10.76 7.75 26.33
N THR A 385 -10.13 7.28 25.27
CA THR A 385 -10.79 6.54 24.18
C THR A 385 -10.16 5.16 24.05
N ALA A 386 -10.95 4.11 24.10
CA ALA A 386 -10.54 2.75 23.77
C ALA A 386 -11.31 2.26 22.53
N GLY A 387 -10.63 1.63 21.62
CA GLY A 387 -11.23 1.16 20.36
C GLY A 387 -10.74 -0.22 19.94
N ASN A 388 -11.66 -1.03 19.44
CA ASN A 388 -11.39 -2.31 18.80
C ASN A 388 -12.03 -2.34 17.43
N ASN A 389 -11.25 -2.70 16.42
CA ASN A 389 -11.70 -2.87 15.05
C ASN A 389 -11.41 -4.29 14.60
N GLN A 390 -12.35 -4.89 13.91
CA GLN A 390 -12.23 -6.18 13.24
C GLN A 390 -12.73 -6.03 11.81
N ASP A 391 -11.92 -6.47 10.85
CA ASP A 391 -12.28 -6.57 9.43
C ASP A 391 -12.07 -8.01 9.00
N ASP A 392 -13.14 -8.67 8.56
CA ASP A 392 -13.11 -10.04 8.04
C ASP A 392 -13.55 -10.02 6.57
N ALA A 393 -12.88 -10.81 5.73
CA ALA A 393 -13.26 -10.96 4.34
C ALA A 393 -13.09 -12.40 3.87
N VAL A 394 -14.03 -12.83 3.03
CA VAL A 394 -13.97 -14.08 2.26
C VAL A 394 -14.04 -13.71 0.79
N THR A 395 -13.13 -14.28 0.00
CA THR A 395 -13.05 -14.04 -1.44
C THR A 395 -13.06 -15.37 -2.20
N GLN A 396 -13.65 -15.34 -3.40
CA GLN A 396 -13.62 -16.45 -4.34
C GLN A 396 -13.56 -15.89 -5.74
N ALA A 397 -12.62 -16.38 -6.55
CA ALA A 397 -12.46 -15.97 -7.93
C ALA A 397 -12.22 -17.17 -8.83
N GLY A 398 -12.65 -17.08 -10.07
CA GLY A 398 -12.37 -18.07 -11.08
C GLY A 398 -12.08 -17.40 -12.42
N LYS A 399 -11.13 -17.99 -13.16
CA LYS A 399 -10.74 -17.56 -14.49
C LYS A 399 -10.59 -18.76 -15.40
N TYR A 400 -11.32 -18.75 -16.51
CA TYR A 400 -11.13 -19.66 -17.63
C TYR A 400 -10.47 -18.91 -18.78
N SER A 401 -9.45 -19.47 -19.38
CA SER A 401 -8.74 -18.89 -20.52
C SER A 401 -8.63 -19.94 -21.61
N GLN A 402 -8.88 -19.53 -22.88
CA GLN A 402 -8.82 -20.38 -24.06
C GLN A 402 -8.19 -19.63 -25.22
N LEU A 403 -7.22 -20.25 -25.87
CA LEU A 403 -6.69 -19.83 -27.14
C LEU A 403 -7.63 -20.31 -28.25
N LEU A 404 -8.18 -19.41 -29.05
CA LEU A 404 -9.06 -19.70 -30.19
C LEU A 404 -8.31 -19.40 -31.50
N GLY A 405 -7.90 -20.47 -32.16
CA GLY A 405 -6.96 -20.36 -33.27
C GLY A 405 -5.60 -19.84 -32.82
N SER A 406 -4.92 -19.04 -33.62
CA SER A 406 -3.62 -18.45 -33.30
C SER A 406 -3.69 -16.97 -32.86
N ALA A 407 -4.86 -16.35 -32.95
CA ALA A 407 -5.00 -14.90 -32.88
C ALA A 407 -5.82 -14.41 -31.67
N HIS A 408 -6.68 -15.23 -31.08
CA HIS A 408 -7.58 -14.81 -30.02
C HIS A 408 -7.30 -15.54 -28.71
N THR A 409 -7.14 -14.81 -27.63
CA THR A 409 -7.12 -15.35 -26.26
C THR A 409 -8.37 -14.90 -25.54
N PHE A 410 -9.37 -15.78 -25.51
CA PHE A 410 -10.62 -15.56 -24.80
C PHE A 410 -10.44 -15.85 -23.30
N THR A 411 -10.97 -14.97 -22.45
CA THR A 411 -10.96 -15.14 -21.01
C THR A 411 -12.34 -14.78 -20.45
N ALA A 412 -12.87 -15.63 -19.57
CA ALA A 412 -14.09 -15.37 -18.81
C ALA A 412 -13.87 -15.70 -17.34
N GLY A 413 -14.54 -14.99 -16.45
CA GLY A 413 -14.38 -15.28 -15.05
C GLY A 413 -15.33 -14.52 -14.13
N TRP A 414 -15.14 -14.76 -12.85
CA TRP A 414 -15.91 -14.14 -11.77
C TRP A 414 -15.02 -13.81 -10.59
N ASP A 415 -15.53 -12.91 -9.74
CA ASP A 415 -14.83 -12.43 -8.55
C ASP A 415 -15.89 -12.05 -7.50
N LEU A 416 -15.90 -12.76 -6.38
CA LEU A 416 -16.85 -12.64 -5.31
C LEU A 416 -16.13 -12.25 -4.02
N GLU A 417 -16.65 -11.25 -3.33
CA GLU A 417 -16.10 -10.78 -2.05
C GLU A 417 -17.24 -10.50 -1.08
N ASN A 418 -17.13 -11.03 0.12
CA ASN A 418 -17.94 -10.63 1.26
C ASN A 418 -16.99 -10.11 2.34
N ARG A 419 -17.18 -8.84 2.74
CA ARG A 419 -16.36 -8.17 3.74
C ARG A 419 -17.24 -7.57 4.82
N GLU A 420 -16.82 -7.73 6.06
CA GLU A 420 -17.49 -7.21 7.23
C GLU A 420 -16.49 -6.45 8.10
N ARG A 421 -16.93 -5.29 8.62
CA ARG A 421 -16.20 -4.50 9.59
C ARG A 421 -17.03 -4.32 10.84
N LEU A 422 -16.44 -4.63 11.98
CA LEU A 422 -16.99 -4.38 13.31
C LEU A 422 -16.11 -3.37 14.03
N GLU A 423 -16.72 -2.30 14.52
CA GLU A 423 -16.03 -1.29 15.35
C GLU A 423 -16.75 -1.16 16.70
N LYS A 424 -15.98 -1.29 17.79
CA LYS A 424 -16.41 -0.94 19.14
C LYS A 424 -15.49 0.16 19.66
N ARG A 425 -16.10 1.22 20.24
CA ARG A 425 -15.32 2.32 20.84
C ARG A 425 -16.02 2.79 22.11
N THR A 426 -15.24 3.13 23.12
CA THR A 426 -15.67 3.84 24.30
C THR A 426 -14.89 5.15 24.41
N THR A 427 -15.58 6.24 24.75
CA THR A 427 -14.97 7.55 24.94
C THR A 427 -15.53 8.17 26.19
N THR A 428 -14.69 8.31 27.22
CA THR A 428 -15.04 8.87 28.52
C THR A 428 -14.23 10.11 28.82
N ASN A 429 -14.76 11.01 29.63
CA ASN A 429 -13.99 12.12 30.21
C ASN A 429 -13.04 11.61 31.30
N GLY A 430 -12.24 12.49 31.90
CA GLY A 430 -11.29 12.16 32.97
C GLY A 430 -11.93 11.59 34.24
N ALA A 431 -13.22 11.80 34.46
CA ALA A 431 -14.00 11.21 35.57
C ALA A 431 -14.63 9.84 35.19
N GLY A 432 -14.35 9.30 34.00
CA GLY A 432 -14.89 8.03 33.55
C GLY A 432 -16.35 8.12 33.04
N ILE A 433 -16.90 9.32 32.87
CA ILE A 433 -18.26 9.53 32.37
C ILE A 433 -18.24 9.49 30.85
N ALA A 434 -19.13 8.68 30.26
CA ALA A 434 -19.29 8.55 28.81
C ALA A 434 -19.70 9.89 28.16
N LEU A 435 -19.00 10.31 27.09
CA LEU A 435 -19.35 11.53 26.36
C LEU A 435 -20.59 11.35 25.50
N LEU A 436 -20.75 10.17 24.93
CA LEU A 436 -21.85 9.82 24.02
C LEU A 436 -22.54 8.54 24.54
N SER A 437 -23.27 8.66 25.66
CA SER A 437 -23.86 7.51 26.38
C SER A 437 -24.68 6.58 25.49
N SER A 438 -25.39 7.12 24.48
CA SER A 438 -26.17 6.34 23.54
C SER A 438 -25.34 5.55 22.50
N PHE A 439 -24.02 5.78 22.40
CA PHE A 439 -23.14 5.12 21.43
C PHE A 439 -22.04 4.29 22.10
N GLU A 440 -21.83 4.48 23.42
CA GLU A 440 -20.73 3.86 24.12
C GLU A 440 -20.85 2.34 24.21
N GLY A 441 -19.76 1.65 23.86
CA GLY A 441 -19.69 0.20 23.90
C GLY A 441 -20.55 -0.52 22.86
N GLN A 442 -21.36 0.21 22.09
CA GLN A 442 -22.13 -0.39 20.98
C GLN A 442 -21.21 -0.82 19.86
N ALA A 443 -21.51 -1.96 19.25
CA ALA A 443 -20.85 -2.43 18.06
C ALA A 443 -21.48 -1.79 16.81
N PHE A 444 -20.68 -1.10 16.02
CA PHE A 444 -21.06 -0.60 14.70
C PHE A 444 -20.55 -1.57 13.65
N GLU A 445 -21.46 -2.05 12.82
CA GLU A 445 -21.16 -3.05 11.78
C GLU A 445 -21.40 -2.43 10.41
N ALA A 446 -20.45 -2.64 9.49
CA ALA A 446 -20.62 -2.35 8.08
C ALA A 446 -20.25 -3.58 7.28
N GLN A 447 -21.12 -3.97 6.35
CA GLN A 447 -20.93 -5.09 5.45
C GLN A 447 -20.88 -4.61 4.00
N MET A 448 -20.00 -5.23 3.21
CA MET A 448 -19.95 -5.03 1.76
C MET A 448 -19.88 -6.39 1.07
N ARG A 449 -20.78 -6.59 0.11
CA ARG A 449 -20.76 -7.74 -0.80
C ARG A 449 -20.51 -7.24 -2.21
N ARG A 450 -19.52 -7.81 -2.87
CA ARG A 450 -19.18 -7.52 -4.25
C ARG A 450 -19.25 -8.79 -5.07
N GLN A 451 -19.96 -8.73 -6.18
CA GLN A 451 -20.08 -9.80 -7.17
C GLN A 451 -19.70 -9.22 -8.52
N ALA A 452 -18.73 -9.82 -9.16
CA ALA A 452 -18.24 -9.39 -10.46
C ALA A 452 -18.19 -10.57 -11.42
N TYR A 453 -18.56 -10.30 -12.67
CA TYR A 453 -18.43 -11.22 -13.77
C TYR A 453 -17.82 -10.49 -14.97
N TYR A 454 -16.96 -11.16 -15.69
CA TYR A 454 -16.26 -10.54 -16.81
C TYR A 454 -15.99 -11.50 -17.96
N ILE A 455 -15.85 -10.90 -19.14
CA ILE A 455 -15.37 -11.52 -20.36
C ILE A 455 -14.34 -10.61 -21.01
N GLN A 456 -13.35 -11.19 -21.67
CA GLN A 456 -12.29 -10.46 -22.36
C GLN A 456 -11.80 -11.28 -23.53
N ASP A 457 -11.43 -10.59 -24.62
CA ASP A 457 -10.73 -11.16 -25.76
C ASP A 457 -9.49 -10.33 -26.09
N GLU A 458 -8.33 -10.98 -26.08
CA GLU A 458 -7.09 -10.41 -26.59
C GLU A 458 -6.89 -10.91 -28.04
N TRP A 459 -7.03 -10.00 -28.99
CA TRP A 459 -6.97 -10.27 -30.42
C TRP A 459 -5.68 -9.72 -31.03
N GLU A 460 -4.83 -10.61 -31.54
CA GLU A 460 -3.69 -10.27 -32.39
C GLU A 460 -4.16 -10.13 -33.85
N ILE A 461 -4.67 -8.94 -34.21
CA ILE A 461 -5.21 -8.64 -35.53
C ILE A 461 -4.12 -8.84 -36.62
N SER A 462 -2.91 -8.41 -36.31
CA SER A 462 -1.71 -8.56 -37.10
C SER A 462 -0.45 -8.43 -36.23
N PRO A 463 0.76 -8.71 -36.72
CA PRO A 463 2.00 -8.48 -35.97
C PRO A 463 2.18 -7.04 -35.50
N GLN A 464 1.49 -6.06 -36.08
CA GLN A 464 1.53 -4.65 -35.71
C GLN A 464 0.37 -4.24 -34.83
N TRP A 465 -0.82 -4.84 -34.95
CA TRP A 465 -2.04 -4.45 -34.28
C TRP A 465 -2.47 -5.50 -33.25
N GLN A 466 -2.64 -5.10 -32.03
CA GLN A 466 -3.21 -5.91 -30.96
C GLN A 466 -4.35 -5.15 -30.29
N LEU A 467 -5.49 -5.80 -30.14
CA LEU A 467 -6.71 -5.26 -29.53
C LEU A 467 -7.10 -6.14 -28.33
N ASN A 468 -7.38 -5.54 -27.20
CA ASN A 468 -7.94 -6.22 -26.04
C ASN A 468 -9.29 -5.57 -25.73
N LEU A 469 -10.36 -6.32 -25.86
CA LEU A 469 -11.73 -5.90 -25.56
C LEU A 469 -12.23 -6.64 -24.33
N GLY A 470 -12.85 -5.93 -23.41
CA GLY A 470 -13.40 -6.54 -22.21
C GLY A 470 -14.65 -5.86 -21.72
N LEU A 471 -15.44 -6.63 -21.02
CA LEU A 471 -16.64 -6.17 -20.32
C LEU A 471 -16.67 -6.79 -18.92
N ARG A 472 -16.80 -5.95 -17.92
CA ARG A 472 -16.95 -6.37 -16.53
C ARG A 472 -18.17 -5.72 -15.90
N ASN A 473 -19.00 -6.51 -15.24
CA ASN A 473 -20.11 -6.03 -14.44
C ASN A 473 -19.81 -6.30 -12.96
N GLU A 474 -19.91 -5.28 -12.13
CA GLU A 474 -19.72 -5.39 -10.68
C GLU A 474 -20.98 -4.91 -9.95
N ARG A 475 -21.57 -5.76 -9.15
CA ARG A 475 -22.66 -5.42 -8.22
C ARG A 475 -22.09 -5.30 -6.82
N ILE A 476 -22.29 -4.14 -6.19
CA ILE A 476 -21.79 -3.78 -4.86
C ILE A 476 -22.99 -3.51 -3.99
N SER A 477 -23.14 -4.27 -2.92
CA SER A 477 -24.13 -4.04 -1.87
C SER A 477 -23.39 -3.65 -0.59
N SER A 478 -23.70 -2.48 -0.03
CA SER A 478 -23.17 -1.99 1.23
C SER A 478 -24.29 -1.82 2.22
N GLU A 479 -24.12 -2.31 3.43
CA GLU A 479 -25.08 -2.21 4.52
C GLU A 479 -24.37 -1.73 5.79
N SER A 480 -24.99 -0.81 6.53
CA SER A 480 -24.57 -0.40 7.86
C SER A 480 -25.66 -0.75 8.86
N LYS A 481 -25.32 -1.58 9.84
CA LYS A 481 -26.20 -1.98 10.95
C LYS A 481 -25.87 -1.15 12.19
N ASN A 482 -26.82 -1.05 13.12
CA ASN A 482 -26.67 -0.27 14.37
C ASN A 482 -26.46 1.24 14.17
N ALA A 483 -26.72 1.76 12.97
CA ALA A 483 -26.99 3.17 12.80
C ALA A 483 -28.39 3.49 13.34
N ALA A 484 -28.68 4.73 13.69
CA ALA A 484 -30.03 5.17 14.13
C ALA A 484 -31.11 4.78 13.10
N VAL A 485 -30.73 4.67 11.82
CA VAL A 485 -31.49 4.09 10.72
C VAL A 485 -30.57 3.16 9.95
N PRO A 486 -30.85 1.84 9.86
CA PRO A 486 -30.12 0.95 8.98
C PRO A 486 -30.20 1.44 7.53
N VAL A 487 -29.07 1.56 6.87
CA VAL A 487 -28.98 2.01 5.48
C VAL A 487 -28.34 0.90 4.65
N ALA A 488 -29.02 0.52 3.59
CA ALA A 488 -28.51 -0.38 2.58
C ALA A 488 -28.41 0.36 1.24
N ASN A 489 -27.29 0.22 0.55
CA ASN A 489 -27.07 0.79 -0.78
C ASN A 489 -26.63 -0.33 -1.73
N VAL A 490 -27.25 -0.38 -2.92
CA VAL A 490 -26.90 -1.32 -3.96
C VAL A 490 -26.53 -0.53 -5.22
N SER A 491 -25.34 -0.74 -5.70
CA SER A 491 -24.84 -0.12 -6.93
C SER A 491 -24.40 -1.21 -7.93
N SER A 492 -24.65 -0.97 -9.21
CA SER A 492 -24.17 -1.81 -10.30
C SER A 492 -23.32 -0.96 -11.25
N VAL A 493 -22.11 -1.44 -11.53
CA VAL A 493 -21.17 -0.75 -12.40
C VAL A 493 -20.83 -1.67 -13.57
N LEU A 494 -21.27 -1.27 -14.77
CA LEU A 494 -20.84 -1.89 -16.02
C LEU A 494 -19.60 -1.17 -16.54
N SER A 495 -18.50 -1.89 -16.69
CA SER A 495 -17.17 -1.38 -17.08
C SER A 495 -16.74 -1.99 -18.41
N PRO A 496 -17.14 -1.39 -19.55
CA PRO A 496 -16.53 -1.71 -20.82
C PRO A 496 -15.10 -1.18 -20.86
N LEU A 497 -14.22 -1.92 -21.52
CA LEU A 497 -12.84 -1.51 -21.74
C LEU A 497 -12.35 -1.94 -23.13
N ALA A 498 -11.45 -1.13 -23.67
CA ALA A 498 -10.76 -1.40 -24.91
C ALA A 498 -9.30 -0.93 -24.80
N HIS A 499 -8.35 -1.80 -25.12
CA HIS A 499 -6.94 -1.45 -25.21
C HIS A 499 -6.45 -1.77 -26.61
N LEU A 500 -5.84 -0.80 -27.27
CA LEU A 500 -5.26 -0.91 -28.59
C LEU A 500 -3.75 -0.70 -28.49
N THR A 501 -2.98 -1.60 -29.05
CA THR A 501 -1.53 -1.46 -29.23
C THR A 501 -1.21 -1.48 -30.71
N TYR A 502 -0.46 -0.47 -31.15
CA TYR A 502 0.06 -0.38 -32.49
C TYR A 502 1.59 -0.30 -32.47
N LYS A 503 2.26 -1.23 -33.15
CA LYS A 503 3.70 -1.25 -33.38
C LYS A 503 3.97 -0.69 -34.78
N PHE A 504 4.85 0.31 -34.90
CA PHE A 504 5.16 0.92 -36.18
C PHE A 504 5.74 -0.08 -37.21
N ASP A 505 6.48 -1.05 -36.70
CA ASP A 505 6.99 -2.20 -37.41
C ASP A 505 6.92 -3.43 -36.47
N PRO A 506 6.66 -4.67 -36.95
CA PRO A 506 6.65 -5.87 -36.10
C PRO A 506 7.95 -6.08 -35.29
N LYS A 507 9.08 -5.65 -35.84
CA LYS A 507 10.40 -5.67 -35.22
C LYS A 507 10.73 -4.36 -34.49
N SER A 508 9.90 -3.33 -34.65
CA SER A 508 10.12 -2.00 -34.09
C SER A 508 10.10 -2.04 -32.56
N ARG A 509 10.84 -1.13 -32.00
CA ARG A 509 10.84 -0.82 -30.57
C ARG A 509 9.85 0.28 -30.22
N ASP A 510 9.23 0.86 -31.23
CA ASP A 510 8.26 1.94 -31.12
C ASP A 510 6.83 1.41 -31.14
N MET A 511 6.02 1.88 -30.22
CA MET A 511 4.60 1.56 -30.19
C MET A 511 3.76 2.68 -29.59
N VAL A 512 2.50 2.69 -30.01
CA VAL A 512 1.45 3.51 -29.41
C VAL A 512 0.45 2.59 -28.72
N ARG A 513 0.06 2.96 -27.51
CA ARG A 513 -1.00 2.29 -26.75
C ARG A 513 -2.12 3.28 -26.50
N ALA A 514 -3.35 2.86 -26.74
CA ALA A 514 -4.55 3.61 -26.39
C ALA A 514 -5.44 2.73 -25.52
N SER A 515 -6.11 3.34 -24.53
CA SER A 515 -7.01 2.61 -23.63
C SER A 515 -8.23 3.47 -23.33
N LEU A 516 -9.42 2.88 -23.48
CA LEU A 516 -10.69 3.43 -23.03
C LEU A 516 -11.22 2.54 -21.94
N THR A 517 -11.49 3.10 -20.76
CA THR A 517 -11.90 2.30 -19.60
C THR A 517 -12.97 3.03 -18.79
N ARG A 518 -13.86 2.25 -18.20
CA ARG A 518 -14.75 2.71 -17.14
C ARG A 518 -14.37 2.04 -15.84
N SER A 519 -14.15 2.84 -14.80
CA SER A 519 -13.72 2.42 -13.47
C SER A 519 -14.55 3.10 -12.38
N TYR A 520 -14.38 2.69 -11.13
CA TYR A 520 -15.08 3.30 -10.01
C TYR A 520 -14.19 3.30 -8.74
N LYS A 521 -14.63 4.08 -7.74
CA LYS A 521 -14.08 4.05 -6.38
C LYS A 521 -15.22 3.79 -5.40
N ALA A 522 -15.19 2.66 -4.70
CA ALA A 522 -16.14 2.36 -3.64
C ALA A 522 -15.82 3.14 -2.37
N ALA A 523 -16.84 3.48 -1.60
CA ALA A 523 -16.64 4.01 -0.26
C ALA A 523 -15.99 2.96 0.64
N GLY A 524 -14.98 3.36 1.43
CA GLY A 524 -14.39 2.48 2.43
C GLY A 524 -15.38 2.18 3.56
N LEU A 525 -15.32 0.97 4.16
CA LEU A 525 -16.24 0.58 5.24
C LEU A 525 -16.26 1.55 6.42
N ASN A 526 -15.12 2.14 6.78
CA ASN A 526 -15.02 3.15 7.82
C ASN A 526 -15.79 4.46 7.49
N ALA A 527 -15.92 4.80 6.20
CA ALA A 527 -16.69 5.97 5.77
C ALA A 527 -18.21 5.73 5.83
N LEU A 528 -18.63 4.46 5.83
CA LEU A 528 -20.05 4.06 5.95
C LEU A 528 -20.52 4.01 7.41
N LEU A 529 -19.62 3.95 8.39
CA LEU A 529 -19.97 3.85 9.81
C LEU A 529 -20.52 5.19 10.32
N ALA A 530 -21.82 5.25 10.59
CA ALA A 530 -22.51 6.47 11.04
C ALA A 530 -22.31 6.74 12.56
N ARG A 531 -21.11 6.47 13.08
CA ARG A 531 -20.76 6.72 14.46
C ARG A 531 -20.10 8.09 14.63
N PRO A 532 -20.57 8.94 15.56
CA PRO A 532 -19.94 10.23 15.85
C PRO A 532 -18.56 10.06 16.50
N VAL A 533 -17.64 10.95 16.13
CA VAL A 533 -16.32 11.11 16.74
C VAL A 533 -16.17 12.57 17.15
N ILE A 534 -16.18 12.81 18.44
CA ILE A 534 -16.06 14.16 19.01
C ILE A 534 -14.62 14.67 18.86
N ASN A 535 -14.48 15.95 18.51
CA ASN A 535 -13.17 16.60 18.46
C ASN A 535 -12.61 16.78 19.89
N SER A 536 -11.38 16.33 20.12
CA SER A 536 -10.75 16.32 21.44
C SER A 536 -10.53 17.72 22.04
N ALA A 537 -10.43 18.75 21.21
CA ALA A 537 -10.30 20.14 21.66
C ALA A 537 -11.64 20.72 22.17
N TYR A 538 -12.79 20.12 21.77
CA TYR A 538 -14.15 20.58 22.08
C TYR A 538 -15.00 19.46 22.65
N THR A 539 -14.58 18.90 23.78
CA THR A 539 -15.23 17.73 24.42
C THR A 539 -16.56 18.08 25.10
N ASN A 540 -16.85 19.35 25.37
CA ASN A 540 -18.15 19.77 25.92
C ASN A 540 -19.21 19.78 24.80
N ILE A 541 -20.06 18.76 24.78
CA ILE A 541 -21.13 18.57 23.79
C ILE A 541 -22.28 19.59 23.95
N ASN A 542 -22.31 20.36 25.03
CA ASN A 542 -23.30 21.41 25.25
C ASN A 542 -22.85 22.78 24.70
N GLN A 543 -21.69 22.82 24.04
CA GLN A 543 -21.13 24.01 23.40
C GLN A 543 -20.87 23.72 21.93
N THR A 544 -20.99 24.74 21.11
CA THR A 544 -20.63 24.68 19.68
C THR A 544 -19.12 24.58 19.52
N ASN A 545 -18.63 23.68 18.69
CA ASN A 545 -17.25 23.59 18.24
C ASN A 545 -17.01 24.58 17.06
N THR A 546 -15.89 24.48 16.37
CA THR A 546 -15.58 25.40 15.25
C THR A 546 -15.52 24.63 13.92
N TYR A 547 -15.67 25.39 12.82
CA TYR A 547 -15.54 24.83 11.45
C TYR A 547 -14.18 24.15 11.22
N LEU A 548 -13.10 24.71 11.80
CA LEU A 548 -11.73 24.18 11.65
C LEU A 548 -11.41 23.01 12.62
N ALA A 549 -12.27 22.77 13.61
CA ALA A 549 -12.18 21.65 14.57
C ALA A 549 -13.54 20.93 14.70
N PRO A 550 -14.08 20.38 13.60
CA PRO A 550 -15.39 19.76 13.58
C PRO A 550 -15.38 18.35 14.21
N ASP A 551 -16.54 17.90 14.65
CA ASP A 551 -16.79 16.49 14.88
C ASP A 551 -16.86 15.74 13.55
N ARG A 552 -16.78 14.41 13.56
CA ARG A 552 -16.82 13.58 12.36
C ARG A 552 -17.88 12.50 12.48
N ILE A 553 -18.52 12.17 11.35
CA ILE A 553 -19.45 11.05 11.26
C ILE A 553 -19.35 10.43 9.85
N GLY A 554 -19.50 9.12 9.72
CA GLY A 554 -19.59 8.47 8.43
C GLY A 554 -20.97 8.64 7.78
N ASN A 555 -21.10 8.17 6.54
CA ASN A 555 -22.34 8.24 5.75
C ASN A 555 -22.59 6.90 5.05
N ALA A 556 -23.57 6.17 5.56
CA ALA A 556 -23.96 4.87 5.01
C ALA A 556 -24.64 4.95 3.62
N ALA A 557 -25.10 6.14 3.21
CA ALA A 557 -25.78 6.36 1.93
C ALA A 557 -24.82 6.66 0.76
N LEU A 558 -23.51 6.56 0.95
CA LEU A 558 -22.52 6.85 -0.09
C LEU A 558 -22.67 5.90 -1.28
N SER A 559 -22.77 6.49 -2.47
CA SER A 559 -22.67 5.80 -3.75
C SER A 559 -21.22 5.78 -4.24
N PRO A 560 -20.80 4.79 -5.06
CA PRO A 560 -19.49 4.78 -5.68
C PRO A 560 -19.26 6.00 -6.59
N GLU A 561 -18.05 6.52 -6.59
CA GLU A 561 -17.58 7.47 -7.59
C GLU A 561 -17.31 6.68 -8.88
N LEU A 562 -17.78 7.18 -10.03
CA LEU A 562 -17.55 6.56 -11.33
C LEU A 562 -16.56 7.39 -12.15
N ALA A 563 -15.77 6.74 -12.97
CA ALA A 563 -14.81 7.41 -13.86
C ALA A 563 -14.79 6.76 -15.24
N THR A 564 -14.96 7.57 -16.29
CA THR A 564 -14.69 7.17 -17.68
C THR A 564 -13.39 7.81 -18.13
N GLY A 565 -12.49 7.02 -18.67
CA GLY A 565 -11.13 7.45 -18.93
C GLY A 565 -10.58 7.04 -20.29
N LEU A 566 -9.79 7.94 -20.87
CA LEU A 566 -8.98 7.74 -22.07
C LEU A 566 -7.51 7.91 -21.68
N ASP A 567 -6.67 6.95 -22.08
CA ASP A 567 -5.22 7.00 -22.01
C ASP A 567 -4.62 6.79 -23.39
N ILE A 568 -3.60 7.55 -23.75
CA ILE A 568 -2.80 7.35 -24.94
C ILE A 568 -1.33 7.49 -24.55
N ALA A 569 -0.49 6.55 -24.94
CA ALA A 569 0.94 6.59 -24.66
C ALA A 569 1.76 6.15 -25.90
N TYR A 570 2.79 6.91 -26.20
CA TYR A 570 3.87 6.50 -27.08
C TYR A 570 5.01 5.92 -26.23
N GLU A 571 5.52 4.77 -26.60
CA GLU A 571 6.64 4.09 -25.96
C GLU A 571 7.71 3.75 -26.99
N ASN A 572 8.95 4.14 -26.72
CA ASN A 572 10.13 3.75 -27.48
C ASN A 572 11.06 2.92 -26.58
N TYR A 573 11.31 1.67 -26.96
CA TYR A 573 12.18 0.76 -26.25
C TYR A 573 13.60 0.84 -26.83
N LEU A 574 14.47 1.54 -26.10
CA LEU A 574 15.87 1.69 -26.46
C LEU A 574 16.63 0.35 -26.33
N SER A 575 17.84 0.26 -26.89
CA SER A 575 18.70 -0.89 -26.63
C SER A 575 18.98 -1.04 -25.13
N ASN A 576 19.29 -2.25 -24.66
CA ASN A 576 19.77 -2.52 -23.29
C ASN A 576 18.84 -2.01 -22.17
N ASP A 577 17.56 -2.36 -22.19
CA ASP A 577 16.57 -2.06 -21.14
C ASP A 577 16.21 -0.59 -20.95
N GLY A 578 16.58 0.29 -21.90
CA GLY A 578 16.15 1.68 -21.88
C GLY A 578 14.72 1.85 -22.39
N ILE A 579 14.03 2.88 -21.90
CA ILE A 579 12.72 3.29 -22.37
C ILE A 579 12.55 4.80 -22.33
N PHE A 580 11.93 5.34 -23.37
CA PHE A 580 11.32 6.66 -23.41
C PHE A 580 9.83 6.51 -23.61
N SER A 581 9.02 7.19 -22.80
CA SER A 581 7.56 7.13 -22.88
C SER A 581 6.95 8.51 -22.65
N VAL A 582 5.95 8.83 -23.45
CA VAL A 582 5.09 10.01 -23.29
C VAL A 582 3.66 9.55 -23.27
N GLY A 583 2.89 9.90 -22.26
CA GLY A 583 1.50 9.52 -22.10
C GLY A 583 0.61 10.69 -21.73
N ILE A 584 -0.61 10.69 -22.24
CA ILE A 584 -1.68 11.60 -21.85
C ILE A 584 -2.83 10.80 -21.26
N PHE A 585 -3.53 11.37 -20.30
CA PHE A 585 -4.76 10.79 -19.81
C PHE A 585 -5.83 11.86 -19.59
N HIS A 586 -7.08 11.42 -19.70
CA HIS A 586 -8.28 12.20 -19.40
C HIS A 586 -9.28 11.31 -18.66
N ARG A 587 -9.89 11.85 -17.59
CA ARG A 587 -10.92 11.17 -16.77
C ARG A 587 -12.07 12.10 -16.50
N ASN A 588 -13.28 11.67 -16.81
CA ASN A 588 -14.52 12.28 -16.33
C ASN A 588 -15.01 11.48 -15.12
N LEU A 589 -15.16 12.16 -13.98
CA LEU A 589 -15.61 11.56 -12.73
C LEU A 589 -17.03 12.06 -12.43
N THR A 590 -17.88 11.16 -11.95
CA THR A 590 -19.23 11.50 -11.44
C THR A 590 -19.37 11.01 -10.01
N ASN A 591 -20.21 11.70 -9.23
CA ASN A 591 -20.47 11.38 -7.82
C ASN A 591 -19.21 11.44 -6.93
N VAL A 592 -18.30 12.38 -7.18
CA VAL A 592 -17.07 12.52 -6.38
C VAL A 592 -17.42 12.71 -4.91
N VAL A 593 -16.83 11.88 -4.05
CA VAL A 593 -17.05 11.94 -2.60
C VAL A 593 -16.09 12.94 -1.97
N ARG A 594 -16.65 13.88 -1.21
CA ARG A 594 -15.88 14.85 -0.42
C ARG A 594 -16.38 14.92 1.01
N ASN A 595 -15.49 15.29 1.90
CA ASN A 595 -15.82 15.61 3.28
C ASN A 595 -16.36 17.05 3.32
N LEU A 596 -17.65 17.20 3.63
CA LEU A 596 -18.31 18.48 3.81
C LEU A 596 -18.48 18.77 5.29
N THR A 597 -18.21 20.03 5.67
CA THR A 597 -18.35 20.50 7.06
C THR A 597 -19.53 21.46 7.16
N GLU A 598 -20.49 21.13 8.01
CA GLU A 598 -21.72 21.88 8.18
C GLU A 598 -22.09 22.00 9.65
N LEU A 599 -22.73 23.13 10.03
CA LEU A 599 -23.33 23.30 11.36
C LEU A 599 -24.68 22.59 11.40
N ARG A 600 -24.82 21.62 12.30
CA ARG A 600 -26.03 20.81 12.42
C ARG A 600 -26.50 20.67 13.86
N ASN A 601 -27.81 20.59 14.05
CA ASN A 601 -28.41 20.05 15.27
C ASN A 601 -28.30 18.52 15.23
N VAL A 602 -27.83 17.92 16.30
CA VAL A 602 -27.59 16.48 16.40
C VAL A 602 -28.22 15.91 17.67
N SER A 603 -28.60 14.65 17.64
CA SER A 603 -29.29 14.00 18.77
C SER A 603 -28.41 13.80 20.01
N TRP A 604 -27.09 13.86 19.87
CA TRP A 604 -26.13 13.63 20.96
C TRP A 604 -25.57 14.91 21.60
N ALA A 605 -25.98 16.10 21.13
CA ALA A 605 -25.51 17.36 21.68
C ALA A 605 -26.69 18.33 21.84
N THR A 606 -26.64 19.19 22.87
CA THR A 606 -27.69 20.21 23.12
C THR A 606 -27.44 21.48 22.32
N ALA A 607 -26.19 21.76 21.94
CA ALA A 607 -25.81 22.86 21.08
C ALA A 607 -25.57 22.36 19.64
N PRO A 608 -25.79 23.22 18.61
CA PRO A 608 -25.40 22.89 17.24
C PRO A 608 -23.90 22.61 17.14
N ARG A 609 -23.53 21.60 16.34
CA ARG A 609 -22.11 21.19 16.18
C ARG A 609 -21.70 21.28 14.71
N TRP A 610 -20.51 21.80 14.48
CA TRP A 610 -19.85 21.63 13.19
C TRP A 610 -19.45 20.18 13.00
N ILE A 611 -19.92 19.58 11.90
CA ILE A 611 -19.73 18.15 11.60
C ILE A 611 -19.17 18.01 10.21
N THR A 612 -18.08 17.25 10.09
CA THR A 612 -17.55 16.80 8.81
C THR A 612 -18.09 15.42 8.49
N GLN A 613 -18.72 15.29 7.33
CA GLN A 613 -19.28 14.04 6.81
C GLN A 613 -18.93 13.84 5.34
N PRO A 614 -18.51 12.63 4.90
CA PRO A 614 -18.33 12.33 3.49
C PRO A 614 -19.70 12.33 2.78
N GLN A 615 -19.77 12.98 1.62
CA GLN A 615 -20.98 13.09 0.79
C GLN A 615 -20.62 12.97 -0.68
N ASN A 616 -21.52 12.40 -1.51
CA ASN A 616 -21.43 12.51 -2.96
C ASN A 616 -21.73 13.96 -3.35
N PHE A 617 -20.72 14.67 -3.80
CA PHE A 617 -20.79 16.13 -3.90
C PHE A 617 -21.05 16.64 -5.31
N SER A 618 -20.25 16.22 -6.29
CA SER A 618 -20.30 16.78 -7.65
C SER A 618 -19.52 15.94 -8.65
N ASP A 619 -19.59 16.33 -9.91
CA ASP A 619 -18.76 15.81 -10.97
C ASP A 619 -17.42 16.56 -11.05
N ALA A 620 -16.42 15.87 -11.59
CA ALA A 620 -15.09 16.43 -11.78
C ALA A 620 -14.44 15.90 -13.06
N VAL A 621 -13.46 16.68 -13.54
CA VAL A 621 -12.59 16.28 -14.65
C VAL A 621 -11.16 16.29 -14.18
N THR A 622 -10.36 15.27 -14.55
CA THR A 622 -8.91 15.28 -14.37
C THR A 622 -8.20 14.84 -15.63
N ARG A 623 -7.06 15.49 -15.94
CA ARG A 623 -6.23 15.22 -17.11
C ARG A 623 -4.76 15.45 -16.79
N GLY A 624 -3.87 14.80 -17.53
CA GLY A 624 -2.45 14.99 -17.34
C GLY A 624 -1.59 14.50 -18.49
N LEU A 625 -0.32 14.86 -18.38
CA LEU A 625 0.76 14.50 -19.30
C LEU A 625 1.88 13.87 -18.47
N GLU A 626 2.34 12.70 -18.88
CA GLU A 626 3.34 11.91 -18.15
C GLU A 626 4.53 11.62 -19.07
N PHE A 627 5.75 11.91 -18.61
CA PHE A 627 7.01 11.58 -19.26
C PHE A 627 7.79 10.58 -18.43
N GLU A 628 8.39 9.61 -19.07
CA GLU A 628 9.30 8.65 -18.47
C GLU A 628 10.51 8.45 -19.38
N LEU A 629 11.71 8.54 -18.81
CA LEU A 629 12.96 8.23 -19.46
C LEU A 629 13.81 7.40 -18.50
N ARG A 630 14.24 6.23 -18.91
CA ARG A 630 15.19 5.40 -18.16
C ARG A 630 16.11 4.65 -19.12
N GLY A 631 17.33 4.38 -18.69
CA GLY A 631 18.29 3.60 -19.46
C GLY A 631 19.72 3.94 -19.09
N ARG A 632 20.65 3.32 -19.78
CA ARG A 632 22.08 3.66 -19.64
C ARG A 632 22.32 5.03 -20.23
N ALA A 633 23.11 5.84 -19.55
CA ALA A 633 23.42 7.19 -19.98
C ALA A 633 24.10 7.22 -21.37
N SER A 634 24.96 6.22 -21.66
CA SER A 634 25.57 6.03 -22.98
C SER A 634 24.58 5.78 -24.11
N ASP A 635 23.44 5.14 -23.83
CA ASP A 635 22.42 4.83 -24.82
C ASP A 635 21.43 6.00 -24.99
N LEU A 636 21.16 6.71 -23.88
CA LEU A 636 20.25 7.86 -23.85
C LEU A 636 20.85 9.10 -24.50
N MET A 637 22.14 9.35 -24.27
CA MET A 637 22.89 10.53 -24.75
C MET A 637 24.29 10.13 -25.25
N PRO A 638 24.38 9.37 -26.36
CA PRO A 638 25.65 8.81 -26.82
C PRO A 638 26.69 9.87 -27.12
N GLN A 639 26.30 11.03 -27.62
CA GLN A 639 27.22 12.14 -27.94
C GLN A 639 27.79 12.81 -26.69
N LEU A 640 27.02 12.90 -25.59
CA LEU A 640 27.41 13.60 -24.38
C LEU A 640 27.97 12.65 -23.31
N LEU A 641 27.37 11.49 -23.15
CA LEU A 641 27.61 10.53 -22.08
C LEU A 641 28.08 9.15 -22.57
N GLY A 642 28.51 9.02 -23.83
CA GLY A 642 28.95 7.75 -24.40
C GLY A 642 30.14 7.10 -23.65
N HIS A 643 30.95 7.91 -22.98
CA HIS A 643 32.06 7.47 -22.15
C HIS A 643 31.64 7.08 -20.71
N ALA A 644 30.40 7.42 -20.26
CA ALA A 644 29.92 7.16 -18.90
C ALA A 644 29.46 5.70 -18.74
N LYS A 645 30.41 4.76 -18.82
CA LYS A 645 30.12 3.33 -18.66
C LYS A 645 29.56 3.03 -17.25
N GLY A 646 28.45 2.28 -17.19
CA GLY A 646 27.85 1.86 -15.93
C GLY A 646 26.99 2.91 -15.23
N LEU A 647 26.76 4.09 -15.85
CA LEU A 647 25.81 5.08 -15.38
C LEU A 647 24.43 4.79 -15.96
N ASN A 648 23.44 4.60 -15.09
CA ASN A 648 22.02 4.52 -15.44
C ASN A 648 21.30 5.79 -14.98
N LEU A 649 20.41 6.29 -15.81
CA LEU A 649 19.61 7.48 -15.52
C LEU A 649 18.13 7.12 -15.56
N ARG A 650 17.36 7.78 -14.70
CA ARG A 650 15.89 7.70 -14.66
C ARG A 650 15.33 9.09 -14.41
N SER A 651 14.31 9.41 -15.17
CA SER A 651 13.56 10.64 -15.01
C SER A 651 12.09 10.34 -15.22
N SER A 652 11.25 10.89 -14.39
CA SER A 652 9.84 11.01 -14.65
C SER A 652 9.37 12.42 -14.32
N LEU A 653 8.49 12.93 -15.17
CA LEU A 653 7.87 14.23 -15.02
C LEU A 653 6.40 14.09 -15.39
N SER A 654 5.50 14.51 -14.52
CA SER A 654 4.07 14.39 -14.74
C SER A 654 3.38 15.71 -14.39
N PHE A 655 2.47 16.14 -15.26
CA PHE A 655 1.66 17.35 -15.09
C PHE A 655 0.21 16.96 -14.91
N TYR A 656 -0.51 17.60 -14.00
CA TYR A 656 -1.88 17.29 -13.66
C TYR A 656 -2.75 18.54 -13.57
N ARG A 657 -3.97 18.42 -14.05
CA ARG A 657 -4.99 19.45 -13.89
C ARG A 657 -6.35 18.80 -13.65
N SER A 658 -7.06 19.26 -12.64
CA SER A 658 -8.44 18.86 -12.40
C SER A 658 -9.32 20.05 -12.04
N SER A 659 -10.62 19.85 -12.14
CA SER A 659 -11.64 20.80 -11.72
C SER A 659 -12.88 20.05 -11.23
N ILE A 660 -13.45 20.54 -10.12
CA ILE A 660 -14.74 20.08 -9.57
C ILE A 660 -15.80 21.08 -10.01
N ALA A 661 -16.88 20.60 -10.62
CA ALA A 661 -17.87 21.48 -11.27
C ALA A 661 -18.60 22.40 -10.27
N ALA A 662 -18.93 21.91 -9.07
CA ALA A 662 -19.69 22.67 -8.07
C ALA A 662 -18.84 23.70 -7.30
N LEU A 663 -17.54 23.79 -7.52
CA LEU A 663 -16.68 24.76 -6.83
C LEU A 663 -16.25 25.89 -7.77
N PRO A 664 -16.23 27.13 -7.30
CA PRO A 664 -15.73 28.25 -8.10
C PRO A 664 -14.20 28.10 -8.32
N GLY A 665 -13.73 28.44 -9.51
CA GLY A 665 -12.32 28.59 -9.81
C GLY A 665 -11.71 29.89 -9.25
N PRO A 666 -10.40 30.01 -9.26
CA PRO A 666 -9.40 28.98 -9.51
C PRO A 666 -9.25 28.02 -8.33
N ASP A 667 -8.39 27.00 -8.49
CA ASP A 667 -8.01 26.05 -7.45
C ASP A 667 -9.11 25.07 -6.98
N ASN A 668 -10.17 24.94 -7.79
CA ASN A 668 -11.26 23.96 -7.60
C ASN A 668 -10.85 22.55 -8.03
N ARG A 669 -9.62 22.16 -7.72
CA ARG A 669 -9.04 20.85 -8.08
C ARG A 669 -9.51 19.74 -7.14
N LEU A 670 -9.31 18.48 -7.57
CA LEU A 670 -9.49 17.31 -6.72
C LEU A 670 -8.54 17.36 -5.52
N ASP A 671 -8.98 16.85 -4.38
CA ASP A 671 -8.22 16.87 -3.14
C ASP A 671 -6.91 16.13 -3.28
N GLY A 672 -5.82 16.73 -2.80
CA GLY A 672 -4.50 16.15 -2.82
C GLY A 672 -3.80 16.20 -4.18
N GLN A 673 -4.43 16.70 -5.26
CA GLN A 673 -3.79 16.76 -6.57
C GLN A 673 -2.84 17.95 -6.70
N GLN A 674 -1.55 17.64 -6.76
CA GLN A 674 -0.51 18.63 -7.11
C GLN A 674 -0.53 18.96 -8.61
N PRO A 675 -0.01 20.15 -9.05
CA PRO A 675 0.04 20.50 -10.47
C PRO A 675 1.04 19.68 -11.28
N TRP A 676 2.11 19.24 -10.68
CA TRP A 676 3.10 18.35 -11.30
C TRP A 676 3.87 17.55 -10.25
N SER A 677 4.61 16.54 -10.68
CA SER A 677 5.60 15.82 -9.86
C SER A 677 6.80 15.44 -10.72
N SER A 678 7.98 15.40 -10.10
CA SER A 678 9.22 14.98 -10.76
C SER A 678 9.96 14.01 -9.89
N ASN A 679 10.55 13.00 -10.53
CA ASN A 679 11.42 12.02 -9.90
C ASN A 679 12.67 11.85 -10.79
N LEU A 680 13.87 12.14 -10.25
CA LEU A 680 15.12 12.07 -10.94
C LEU A 680 16.06 11.12 -10.20
N GLY A 681 16.54 10.09 -10.87
CA GLY A 681 17.40 9.09 -10.25
C GLY A 681 18.62 8.75 -11.12
N PHE A 682 19.68 8.35 -10.46
CA PHE A 682 20.85 7.78 -11.10
C PHE A 682 21.41 6.64 -10.28
N ASP A 683 22.10 5.73 -10.94
CA ASP A 683 22.98 4.75 -10.31
C ASP A 683 24.25 4.56 -11.15
N GLN A 684 25.39 4.46 -10.49
CA GLN A 684 26.71 4.34 -11.08
C GLN A 684 27.50 3.22 -10.43
N ARG A 685 27.98 2.29 -11.24
CA ARG A 685 29.01 1.34 -10.82
C ARG A 685 30.38 2.01 -10.99
N ILE A 686 31.14 2.09 -9.90
CA ILE A 686 32.46 2.74 -9.91
C ILE A 686 33.48 1.79 -10.57
N SER A 687 34.13 2.26 -11.61
CA SER A 687 35.16 1.49 -12.31
C SER A 687 36.35 1.21 -11.39
N GLY A 688 36.81 -0.04 -11.36
CA GLY A 688 37.98 -0.46 -10.53
C GLY A 688 37.65 -0.71 -9.06
N LEU A 689 36.44 -0.43 -8.60
CA LEU A 689 35.97 -0.74 -7.23
C LEU A 689 34.69 -1.59 -7.27
N PRO A 690 34.54 -2.54 -6.36
CA PRO A 690 33.28 -3.27 -6.21
C PRO A 690 32.23 -2.40 -5.50
N LEU A 691 32.01 -1.18 -5.97
CA LEU A 691 31.12 -0.19 -5.35
C LEU A 691 30.11 0.32 -6.36
N SER A 692 28.86 0.29 -5.99
CA SER A 692 27.76 0.95 -6.70
C SER A 692 27.20 2.07 -5.82
N VAL A 693 27.05 3.26 -6.40
CA VAL A 693 26.43 4.41 -5.71
C VAL A 693 25.27 4.93 -6.52
N GLY A 694 24.32 5.56 -5.88
CA GLY A 694 23.23 6.18 -6.59
C GLY A 694 22.38 7.07 -5.70
N GLY A 695 21.43 7.73 -6.33
CA GLY A 695 20.53 8.63 -5.65
C GLY A 695 19.23 8.87 -6.40
N ASN A 696 18.29 9.45 -5.69
CA ASN A 696 17.00 9.84 -6.20
C ASN A 696 16.57 11.18 -5.59
N LEU A 697 16.06 12.08 -6.42
CA LEU A 697 15.47 13.35 -6.04
C LEU A 697 13.98 13.33 -6.45
N SER A 698 13.09 13.43 -5.48
CA SER A 698 11.65 13.57 -5.71
C SER A 698 11.19 14.98 -5.36
N ILE A 699 10.43 15.60 -6.25
CA ILE A 699 9.90 16.95 -6.06
C ILE A 699 8.38 16.92 -6.29
N THR A 700 7.63 17.41 -5.32
CA THR A 700 6.19 17.65 -5.41
C THR A 700 5.96 19.14 -5.08
N PRO A 701 5.49 19.96 -6.03
CA PRO A 701 5.28 21.39 -5.79
C PRO A 701 4.13 21.65 -4.83
N GLY A 702 4.15 22.81 -4.22
CA GLY A 702 3.04 23.33 -3.46
C GLY A 702 1.82 23.60 -4.35
N TYR A 703 0.64 23.61 -3.74
CA TYR A 703 -0.61 23.87 -4.43
C TYR A 703 -1.69 24.35 -3.46
N ASP A 704 -2.66 25.04 -4.03
CA ASP A 704 -3.89 25.46 -3.36
C ASP A 704 -5.05 24.59 -3.84
N THR A 705 -5.97 24.24 -2.92
CA THR A 705 -7.19 23.48 -3.22
C THR A 705 -8.36 24.12 -2.49
N ARG A 706 -9.39 24.49 -3.23
CA ARG A 706 -10.65 24.96 -2.69
C ARG A 706 -11.45 23.76 -2.16
N GLN A 707 -11.67 23.71 -0.86
CA GLN A 707 -12.42 22.62 -0.23
C GLN A 707 -13.92 22.90 -0.16
N SER A 708 -14.30 24.16 0.03
CA SER A 708 -15.69 24.64 -0.04
C SER A 708 -15.70 26.08 -0.57
N ALA A 709 -16.84 26.71 -0.65
CA ALA A 709 -16.93 28.15 -0.97
C ALA A 709 -16.12 29.00 0.02
N GLU A 710 -16.09 28.59 1.29
CA GLU A 710 -15.48 29.32 2.41
C GLU A 710 -14.07 28.87 2.74
N GLN A 711 -13.65 27.63 2.33
CA GLN A 711 -12.39 27.05 2.78
C GLN A 711 -11.40 26.82 1.65
N MET A 712 -10.18 27.34 1.84
CA MET A 712 -9.01 27.05 1.03
C MET A 712 -8.00 26.23 1.81
N PHE A 713 -7.52 25.14 1.21
CA PHE A 713 -6.40 24.35 1.72
C PHE A 713 -5.17 24.63 0.87
N LYS A 714 -4.05 24.94 1.51
CA LYS A 714 -2.75 25.16 0.85
C LYS A 714 -1.72 24.16 1.36
N ARG A 715 -0.90 23.67 0.47
CA ARG A 715 0.24 22.80 0.78
C ARG A 715 1.52 23.35 0.15
N SER A 716 2.60 23.34 0.92
CA SER A 716 3.89 23.77 0.39
C SER A 716 4.60 22.68 -0.39
N THR A 717 5.63 23.06 -1.17
CA THR A 717 6.49 22.16 -1.93
C THR A 717 7.18 21.16 -0.99
N THR A 718 7.20 19.89 -1.37
CA THR A 718 7.97 18.85 -0.72
C THR A 718 9.09 18.36 -1.64
N LYS A 719 10.28 18.17 -1.08
CA LYS A 719 11.45 17.62 -1.77
C LYS A 719 12.04 16.52 -0.90
N SER A 720 12.43 15.40 -1.49
CA SER A 720 13.18 14.33 -0.81
C SER A 720 14.39 13.90 -1.62
N ILE A 721 15.48 13.62 -0.93
CA ILE A 721 16.69 13.03 -1.48
C ILE A 721 16.91 11.68 -0.80
N ASP A 722 17.14 10.67 -1.62
CA ASP A 722 17.58 9.34 -1.19
C ASP A 722 18.93 9.06 -1.84
N LEU A 723 19.91 8.64 -1.05
CA LEU A 723 21.25 8.27 -1.50
C LEU A 723 21.56 6.86 -1.03
N PHE A 724 22.32 6.11 -1.81
CA PHE A 724 22.79 4.79 -1.41
C PHE A 724 24.20 4.50 -1.91
N ALA A 725 24.87 3.59 -1.20
CA ALA A 725 26.10 2.93 -1.60
C ALA A 725 25.96 1.44 -1.31
N MET A 726 26.38 0.59 -2.24
CA MET A 726 26.36 -0.87 -2.12
C MET A 726 27.72 -1.45 -2.51
N MET A 727 28.25 -2.29 -1.65
CA MET A 727 29.52 -2.98 -1.86
C MET A 727 29.33 -4.49 -1.66
N PRO A 728 29.54 -5.33 -2.68
CA PRO A 728 29.68 -6.77 -2.49
C PRO A 728 30.96 -7.05 -1.72
N LEU A 729 30.84 -7.73 -0.58
CA LEU A 729 31.98 -8.16 0.26
C LEU A 729 32.50 -9.53 -0.15
N SER A 730 31.60 -10.37 -0.68
CA SER A 730 31.89 -11.70 -1.24
C SER A 730 30.81 -12.07 -2.27
N PRO A 731 30.90 -13.19 -3.00
CA PRO A 731 29.85 -13.66 -3.89
C PRO A 731 28.51 -13.92 -3.19
N THR A 732 28.52 -14.11 -1.86
CA THR A 732 27.33 -14.40 -1.05
C THR A 732 26.99 -13.28 -0.06
N MET A 733 27.79 -12.23 0.04
CA MET A 733 27.59 -11.14 1.01
C MET A 733 27.67 -9.77 0.34
N SER A 734 26.75 -8.87 0.70
CA SER A 734 26.82 -7.45 0.32
C SER A 734 26.47 -6.53 1.48
N LEU A 735 27.20 -5.43 1.58
CA LEU A 735 26.94 -4.33 2.52
C LEU A 735 26.31 -3.17 1.77
N ARG A 736 25.28 -2.59 2.36
CA ARG A 736 24.56 -1.43 1.83
C ARG A 736 24.45 -0.35 2.89
N ALA A 737 24.65 0.89 2.48
CA ALA A 737 24.35 2.08 3.27
C ALA A 737 23.36 2.93 2.47
N ALA A 738 22.32 3.42 3.11
CA ALA A 738 21.31 4.29 2.49
C ALA A 738 20.97 5.44 3.42
N ALA A 739 20.84 6.64 2.86
CA ALA A 739 20.43 7.83 3.58
C ALA A 739 19.21 8.45 2.89
N SER A 740 18.19 8.81 3.67
CA SER A 740 17.01 9.52 3.18
C SER A 740 16.77 10.79 4.00
N ALA A 741 16.50 11.89 3.30
CA ALA A 741 16.23 13.19 3.92
C ALA A 741 15.18 13.95 3.12
N GLY A 742 14.29 14.66 3.81
CA GLY A 742 13.61 15.80 3.23
C GLY A 742 14.60 16.93 3.04
N VAL A 743 14.71 17.50 1.84
CA VAL A 743 15.68 18.59 1.51
C VAL A 743 15.45 19.88 2.30
N GLN A 744 14.48 19.90 3.15
CA GLN A 744 14.03 21.06 3.91
C GLN A 744 14.82 21.33 5.20
N GLN A 745 15.94 20.65 5.44
CA GLN A 745 16.90 21.10 6.46
C GLN A 745 17.56 22.45 6.10
N PHE A 746 17.49 22.86 4.82
CA PHE A 746 18.04 24.11 4.29
C PHE A 746 16.99 25.09 3.78
N GLY A 747 15.70 24.90 4.13
CA GLY A 747 14.57 25.69 3.66
C GLY A 747 13.31 25.53 4.54
N PRO A 748 12.15 26.00 4.07
CA PRO A 748 10.90 25.90 4.84
C PRO A 748 10.51 24.45 5.17
N PRO A 749 9.75 24.22 6.25
CA PRO A 749 9.47 22.91 6.83
C PRO A 749 8.78 21.91 5.88
N ASN A 750 8.98 20.61 6.12
CA ASN A 750 8.38 19.51 5.35
C ASN A 750 6.87 19.45 5.55
N GLY A 751 6.12 19.77 4.49
CA GLY A 751 4.68 19.61 4.49
C GLY A 751 3.94 20.65 5.30
N ASN A 752 4.25 21.92 5.09
CA ASN A 752 3.39 22.99 5.53
C ASN A 752 2.01 22.82 4.95
N THR A 753 1.02 22.84 5.81
CA THR A 753 -0.39 22.90 5.42
C THR A 753 -1.02 24.12 6.06
N LEU A 754 -1.90 24.78 5.31
CA LEU A 754 -2.69 25.91 5.78
C LEU A 754 -4.15 25.66 5.37
N SER A 755 -5.04 25.56 6.35
CA SER A 755 -6.48 25.64 6.15
C SER A 755 -6.91 27.06 6.49
N LEU A 756 -7.48 27.77 5.52
CA LEU A 756 -7.87 29.17 5.61
C LEU A 756 -9.35 29.31 5.28
N LEU A 757 -10.10 29.99 6.13
CA LEU A 757 -11.48 30.36 5.89
C LEU A 757 -11.60 31.77 5.32
N SER A 758 -12.72 32.05 4.65
CA SER A 758 -13.04 33.37 4.07
C SER A 758 -13.13 34.50 5.12
N ASN A 759 -13.49 34.17 6.37
CA ASN A 759 -13.50 35.12 7.50
C ASN A 759 -12.11 35.42 8.06
N GLY A 760 -11.04 34.79 7.53
CA GLY A 760 -9.66 34.95 7.95
C GLY A 760 -9.22 34.05 9.10
N ASP A 761 -10.06 33.14 9.55
CA ASP A 761 -9.64 32.05 10.48
C ASP A 761 -8.77 31.03 9.78
N TYR A 762 -7.75 30.52 10.48
CA TYR A 762 -6.84 29.59 9.89
C TYR A 762 -6.24 28.62 10.90
N VAL A 763 -5.79 27.46 10.37
CA VAL A 763 -4.86 26.53 11.02
C VAL A 763 -3.70 26.28 10.06
N ARG A 764 -2.49 26.65 10.49
CA ARG A 764 -1.24 26.35 9.78
C ARG A 764 -0.47 25.29 10.55
N THR A 765 0.06 24.29 9.87
CA THR A 765 0.89 23.25 10.46
C THR A 765 2.19 23.09 9.68
N ASP A 766 3.31 23.32 10.35
CA ASP A 766 4.65 23.13 9.83
C ASP A 766 5.24 21.84 10.45
N ARG A 767 5.69 20.93 9.60
CA ARG A 767 6.15 19.59 10.01
C ARG A 767 7.64 19.40 9.71
N TYR A 768 8.39 18.92 10.71
CA TYR A 768 9.83 18.67 10.60
C TYR A 768 10.13 17.20 10.89
N ALA A 769 10.76 16.51 9.93
CA ALA A 769 11.22 15.13 10.09
C ALA A 769 12.75 15.07 10.02
N LYS A 770 13.36 14.19 10.82
CA LYS A 770 14.83 13.99 10.81
C LYS A 770 15.26 13.08 9.66
N PRO A 771 16.48 13.28 9.11
CA PRO A 771 17.10 12.33 8.18
C PRO A 771 17.23 10.94 8.80
N GLN A 772 17.20 9.93 7.95
CA GLN A 772 17.39 8.53 8.33
C GLN A 772 18.61 7.95 7.62
N LEU A 773 19.44 7.23 8.35
CA LEU A 773 20.53 6.42 7.81
C LEU A 773 20.23 4.94 8.09
N ASN A 774 20.38 4.10 7.08
CA ASN A 774 20.20 2.65 7.16
C ASN A 774 21.48 1.97 6.70
N ILE A 775 21.91 0.93 7.42
CA ILE A 775 22.99 0.02 7.01
C ILE A 775 22.41 -1.37 6.98
N THR A 776 22.64 -2.11 5.89
CA THR A 776 22.06 -3.43 5.68
C THR A 776 23.14 -4.40 5.20
N LEU A 777 23.21 -5.56 5.82
CA LEU A 777 24.04 -6.68 5.42
C LEU A 777 23.15 -7.79 4.85
N ASP A 778 23.33 -8.11 3.59
CA ASP A 778 22.65 -9.19 2.88
C ASP A 778 23.56 -10.40 2.76
N MET A 779 23.08 -11.59 3.15
CA MET A 779 23.84 -12.84 3.10
C MET A 779 23.01 -13.94 2.44
N ARG A 780 23.61 -14.68 1.52
CA ARG A 780 23.16 -15.98 1.03
C ARG A 780 23.84 -17.05 1.87
N LEU A 781 23.05 -17.91 2.52
CA LEU A 781 23.54 -18.96 3.41
C LEU A 781 23.57 -20.31 2.68
#